data_cdcc8f72537bcb7603d6299e6d1724e4
#
_entry.id   cdcc8f72537bcb7603d6299e6d1724e4
#
_cell.length_a   1.000
_cell.length_b   1.000
_cell.length_c   1.000
_cell.angle_alpha   90.00
_cell.angle_beta   90.00
_cell.angle_gamma   90.00
#
_symmetry.space_group_name_H-M   'P 1'
#
loop_
_entity.id
_entity.type
_entity.pdbx_description
1 polymer ?
#
loop_
_entity_poly.entity_id
_entity_poly.type
_entity_poly.pdbx_seq_one_letter_code
_entity_poly.pdbx_strand_id
1 'polypeptide(L)'
;MRLLHYNALGRPVLTDFRGKTIPPYAILSHRWSDSEILIEDILNGTYKEKEEGYRKLEFCANQAAQDELQYFWIDTCCIDRWDLRERSKAINSMFQWYKDAIRCYVFLSDVSVSTKTEPVQQSDWEASFRASDWFTRGWTLQELIAPVLVDFFSCERHHIGDRASLDQLIHNITGIPLAALRNSPLNGFPTSERKRWAENRRTTEEEDIVYCLLGILGVSMPTAYGEGQESAQRRLQAEVEAAGDAPSIIPFSQNPRFVGRESQLAKLEAKLFSNEQTTTTIAIVGPGGTGKSQLALEAAHRTRHNNKNCSVFWMDVSDKDSLYQSYASVAQKLSILGSDDDLADMKQIIERCVVEISTRHCLLIFDNTEDTTLQSSRSFTTGATDLADCLPQSKLCSVIFTTTNSNTAQALASQNVIALQELTPDTALKMLQTRLARPLANTEQQEAKYLLRKLLYLPLAIAQAAACMNTSGMTVQKYRTQLDEHEELALEYSGDSSEGMLSGPGVADPAAATLFFSMSHVRHDNALAADYLFLAACVDRKDISLELLEAASPQAREDAIKVLDKYALVTRRPAESALDLHRLVHQALRKWLQLRGQLRQWTQHTITQLLRVFPDNEHSNRSKWRRLLPHAQYALSHVLADDDDEQRLDLAWKCATTLYSDGRYEEAKELFVQVMETRKTKLGADHPDTLTSMANLASTYRNQGRWNDAQQLEVQVMETRNTTLGADHPDTLTSMANLASTYWNQGRWNDAEKLEVQVMETSKTKLGADHPDTLTSMANLA
;
A
#
# COMPACT_ATOMS: atom_id res chain seq x y z
N MET A 1 17.26 -2.85 -8.75
CA MET A 1 18.74 -2.80 -8.63
C MET A 1 19.35 -3.66 -9.75
N ARG A 2 20.47 -3.23 -10.39
CA ARG A 2 21.25 -4.08 -11.28
C ARG A 2 22.48 -4.58 -10.54
N LEU A 3 22.92 -5.81 -10.86
CA LEU A 3 24.12 -6.42 -10.30
C LEU A 3 25.01 -6.95 -11.41
N LEU A 4 26.33 -6.90 -11.18
CA LEU A 4 27.33 -7.49 -12.04
C LEU A 4 27.63 -8.94 -11.63
N HIS A 5 27.91 -9.78 -12.60
CA HIS A 5 28.48 -11.11 -12.43
C HIS A 5 29.30 -11.50 -13.66
N TYR A 6 30.18 -12.49 -13.56
CA TYR A 6 30.88 -13.02 -14.71
C TYR A 6 30.12 -14.20 -15.31
N ASN A 7 29.95 -14.19 -16.63
CA ASN A 7 29.36 -15.34 -17.35
C ASN A 7 30.41 -16.45 -17.54
N ALA A 8 29.97 -17.61 -18.11
CA ALA A 8 30.86 -18.74 -18.39
C ALA A 8 32.03 -18.46 -19.31
N LEU A 9 32.00 -17.34 -20.05
CA LEU A 9 33.10 -16.89 -20.94
C LEU A 9 34.04 -15.89 -20.24
N GLY A 10 33.88 -15.67 -18.93
CA GLY A 10 34.68 -14.71 -18.16
C GLY A 10 34.44 -13.24 -18.52
N ARG A 11 33.27 -12.90 -19.03
CA ARG A 11 32.88 -11.52 -19.33
C ARG A 11 31.95 -10.97 -18.24
N PRO A 12 32.11 -9.72 -17.79
CA PRO A 12 31.16 -9.09 -16.88
C PRO A 12 29.84 -8.86 -17.60
N VAL A 13 28.75 -9.24 -16.94
CA VAL A 13 27.37 -9.09 -17.39
C VAL A 13 26.57 -8.38 -16.32
N LEU A 14 25.74 -7.44 -16.76
CA LEU A 14 24.83 -6.69 -15.90
C LEU A 14 23.46 -7.37 -15.93
N THR A 15 22.98 -7.83 -14.76
CA THR A 15 21.66 -8.44 -14.61
C THR A 15 20.75 -7.52 -13.84
N ASP A 16 19.53 -7.33 -14.33
CA ASP A 16 18.51 -6.49 -13.70
C ASP A 16 17.62 -7.32 -12.75
N PHE A 17 17.59 -6.89 -11.48
CA PHE A 17 16.79 -7.49 -10.43
C PHE A 17 15.61 -6.59 -9.99
N ARG A 18 15.24 -5.59 -10.78
CA ARG A 18 14.05 -4.79 -10.51
C ARG A 18 12.81 -5.69 -10.54
N GLY A 19 12.02 -5.68 -9.45
CA GLY A 19 10.86 -6.56 -9.29
C GLY A 19 11.17 -8.05 -9.08
N LYS A 20 12.43 -8.39 -8.74
CA LYS A 20 12.85 -9.77 -8.45
C LYS A 20 13.57 -9.82 -7.11
N THR A 21 13.63 -11.00 -6.51
CA THR A 21 14.45 -11.23 -5.30
C THR A 21 15.91 -10.95 -5.61
N ILE A 22 16.53 -10.05 -4.85
CA ILE A 22 17.94 -9.71 -4.99
C ILE A 22 18.77 -10.82 -4.35
N PRO A 23 19.70 -11.47 -5.08
CA PRO A 23 20.57 -12.49 -4.53
C PRO A 23 21.62 -11.87 -3.58
N PRO A 24 22.30 -12.66 -2.75
CA PRO A 24 23.45 -12.21 -1.96
C PRO A 24 24.52 -11.57 -2.87
N TYR A 25 25.03 -10.41 -2.49
CA TYR A 25 26.01 -9.66 -3.29
C TYR A 25 27.03 -8.94 -2.42
N ALA A 26 28.22 -8.69 -3.03
CA ALA A 26 29.21 -7.77 -2.51
C ALA A 26 29.03 -6.37 -3.09
N ILE A 27 29.55 -5.35 -2.41
CA ILE A 27 29.49 -3.96 -2.86
C ILE A 27 30.87 -3.32 -2.80
N LEU A 28 31.25 -2.57 -3.85
CA LEU A 28 32.51 -1.85 -3.90
C LEU A 28 32.32 -0.42 -3.42
N SER A 29 33.17 0.00 -2.51
CA SER A 29 33.36 1.39 -2.11
C SER A 29 34.71 1.87 -2.64
N HIS A 30 34.72 2.93 -3.46
CA HIS A 30 35.96 3.40 -4.06
C HIS A 30 35.88 4.90 -4.38
N ARG A 31 37.03 5.50 -4.60
CA ARG A 31 37.12 6.84 -5.14
C ARG A 31 37.06 6.80 -6.67
N TRP A 32 36.24 7.65 -7.29
CA TRP A 32 36.17 7.78 -8.74
C TRP A 32 37.44 8.42 -9.28
N SER A 33 37.87 7.90 -10.43
CA SER A 33 38.97 8.42 -11.26
C SER A 33 38.44 8.87 -12.61
N ASP A 34 39.28 9.52 -13.42
CA ASP A 34 38.90 9.96 -14.75
C ASP A 34 38.66 8.79 -15.72
N SER A 35 39.09 7.57 -15.37
CA SER A 35 39.00 6.36 -16.18
C SER A 35 38.09 5.29 -15.57
N GLU A 36 36.91 5.68 -15.07
CA GLU A 36 35.92 4.74 -14.54
C GLU A 36 35.19 4.00 -15.65
N ILE A 37 34.85 2.71 -15.39
CA ILE A 37 33.96 1.93 -16.23
C ILE A 37 32.52 2.37 -15.97
N LEU A 38 31.80 2.70 -17.02
CA LEU A 38 30.42 3.07 -17.01
C LEU A 38 29.54 1.91 -17.49
N ILE A 39 28.21 2.05 -17.31
CA ILE A 39 27.24 1.05 -17.77
C ILE A 39 27.39 0.77 -19.27
N GLU A 40 27.63 1.80 -20.09
CA GLU A 40 27.80 1.67 -21.55
C GLU A 40 29.03 0.84 -21.89
N ASP A 41 30.12 0.95 -21.12
CA ASP A 41 31.36 0.17 -21.37
C ASP A 41 31.13 -1.33 -21.14
N ILE A 42 30.30 -1.67 -20.15
CA ILE A 42 29.90 -3.07 -19.90
C ILE A 42 29.03 -3.59 -21.05
N LEU A 43 28.02 -2.81 -21.46
CA LEU A 43 27.10 -3.21 -22.53
C LEU A 43 27.80 -3.31 -23.91
N ASN A 44 28.74 -2.42 -24.20
CA ASN A 44 29.49 -2.39 -25.46
C ASN A 44 30.74 -3.29 -25.46
N GLY A 45 31.13 -3.83 -24.28
CA GLY A 45 32.33 -4.67 -24.16
C GLY A 45 33.66 -3.93 -24.18
N THR A 46 33.65 -2.59 -24.02
CA THR A 46 34.86 -1.71 -24.06
C THR A 46 35.53 -1.53 -22.70
N TYR A 47 35.01 -2.20 -21.65
CA TYR A 47 35.43 -2.06 -20.25
C TYR A 47 36.95 -2.29 -20.02
N LYS A 48 37.65 -3.04 -20.90
CA LYS A 48 39.09 -3.27 -20.79
C LYS A 48 39.95 -2.10 -21.28
N GLU A 49 39.39 -1.16 -22.00
CA GLU A 49 40.08 0.02 -22.50
C GLU A 49 40.35 1.05 -21.38
N LYS A 50 39.64 0.94 -20.27
CA LYS A 50 39.74 1.80 -19.07
C LYS A 50 40.53 1.07 -17.98
N GLU A 51 41.86 1.11 -18.06
CA GLU A 51 42.74 0.29 -17.22
C GLU A 51 42.50 0.42 -15.73
N GLU A 52 42.36 1.63 -15.21
CA GLU A 52 42.16 1.86 -13.76
C GLU A 52 40.79 1.35 -13.28
N GLY A 53 39.72 1.68 -14.02
CA GLY A 53 38.38 1.16 -13.74
C GLY A 53 38.31 -0.36 -13.84
N TYR A 54 39.02 -0.95 -14.83
CA TYR A 54 39.07 -2.40 -14.98
C TYR A 54 39.78 -3.09 -13.79
N ARG A 55 40.83 -2.48 -13.27
CA ARG A 55 41.52 -3.00 -12.05
C ARG A 55 40.61 -3.05 -10.85
N LYS A 56 39.73 -2.04 -10.69
CA LYS A 56 38.72 -1.99 -9.58
C LYS A 56 37.63 -3.04 -9.78
N LEU A 57 37.11 -3.17 -11.02
CA LEU A 57 36.10 -4.18 -11.36
C LEU A 57 36.65 -5.59 -11.16
N GLU A 58 37.83 -5.88 -11.64
CA GLU A 58 38.50 -7.17 -11.46
C GLU A 58 38.79 -7.48 -10.00
N PHE A 59 39.24 -6.48 -9.23
CA PHE A 59 39.45 -6.61 -7.79
C PHE A 59 38.15 -7.01 -7.08
N CYS A 60 37.08 -6.25 -7.30
CA CYS A 60 35.78 -6.51 -6.65
C CYS A 60 35.25 -7.91 -6.98
N ALA A 61 35.30 -8.29 -8.25
CA ALA A 61 34.86 -9.61 -8.70
C ALA A 61 35.66 -10.76 -8.11
N ASN A 62 37.00 -10.64 -8.07
CA ASN A 62 37.88 -11.67 -7.51
C ASN A 62 37.65 -11.81 -6.00
N GLN A 63 37.47 -10.69 -5.29
CA GLN A 63 37.19 -10.71 -3.85
C GLN A 63 35.81 -11.30 -3.57
N ALA A 64 34.79 -10.94 -4.35
CA ALA A 64 33.47 -11.53 -4.22
C ALA A 64 33.51 -13.06 -4.45
N ALA A 65 34.26 -13.52 -5.45
CA ALA A 65 34.42 -14.95 -5.71
C ALA A 65 35.15 -15.68 -4.55
N GLN A 66 36.13 -15.06 -3.91
CA GLN A 66 36.80 -15.61 -2.71
C GLN A 66 35.83 -15.74 -1.53
N ASP A 67 34.87 -14.82 -1.40
CA ASP A 67 33.84 -14.83 -0.37
C ASP A 67 32.58 -15.61 -0.80
N GLU A 68 32.67 -16.45 -1.83
CA GLU A 68 31.58 -17.29 -2.36
C GLU A 68 30.33 -16.51 -2.86
N LEU A 69 30.51 -15.24 -3.23
CA LEU A 69 29.48 -14.37 -3.77
C LEU A 69 29.56 -14.32 -5.31
N GLN A 70 28.47 -14.70 -5.95
CA GLN A 70 28.37 -14.67 -7.42
C GLN A 70 28.16 -13.26 -7.98
N TYR A 71 27.46 -12.41 -7.22
CA TYR A 71 27.05 -11.09 -7.65
C TYR A 71 27.80 -10.00 -6.90
N PHE A 72 28.06 -8.89 -7.58
CA PHE A 72 28.64 -7.72 -6.95
C PHE A 72 28.09 -6.42 -7.57
N TRP A 73 28.22 -5.32 -6.86
CA TRP A 73 27.70 -4.02 -7.25
C TRP A 73 28.80 -2.96 -7.24
N ILE A 74 28.83 -2.16 -8.30
CA ILE A 74 29.72 -1.01 -8.44
C ILE A 74 28.85 0.14 -8.97
N ASP A 75 28.83 1.27 -8.28
CA ASP A 75 27.98 2.42 -8.58
C ASP A 75 28.10 2.92 -10.03
N THR A 76 29.34 3.07 -10.52
CA THR A 76 29.62 3.55 -11.88
C THR A 76 29.11 2.62 -12.99
N CYS A 77 29.08 1.32 -12.73
CA CYS A 77 28.67 0.29 -13.70
C CYS A 77 27.17 -0.06 -13.59
N CYS A 78 26.57 0.09 -12.41
CA CYS A 78 25.22 -0.40 -12.13
C CYS A 78 24.15 0.70 -12.16
N ILE A 79 24.53 1.98 -12.12
CA ILE A 79 23.62 3.13 -12.19
C ILE A 79 23.79 3.84 -13.52
N ASP A 80 22.68 4.08 -14.24
CA ASP A 80 22.66 4.97 -15.38
C ASP A 80 22.63 6.42 -14.89
N ARG A 81 23.78 7.08 -14.96
CA ARG A 81 23.92 8.47 -14.49
C ARG A 81 23.24 9.49 -15.41
N TRP A 82 22.91 9.13 -16.64
CA TRP A 82 22.24 10.02 -17.60
C TRP A 82 20.72 9.98 -17.46
N ASP A 83 20.17 8.89 -16.92
CA ASP A 83 18.77 8.84 -16.55
C ASP A 83 18.56 9.53 -15.19
N LEU A 84 18.06 10.77 -15.23
CA LEU A 84 17.83 11.58 -14.03
C LEU A 84 16.84 10.92 -13.05
N ARG A 85 15.87 10.16 -13.55
CA ARG A 85 14.90 9.44 -12.69
C ARG A 85 15.56 8.26 -11.99
N GLU A 86 16.34 7.49 -12.72
CA GLU A 86 17.10 6.38 -12.14
C GLU A 86 18.14 6.90 -11.14
N ARG A 87 18.89 7.95 -11.47
CA ARG A 87 19.87 8.57 -10.58
C ARG A 87 19.22 9.02 -9.26
N SER A 88 18.06 9.69 -9.31
CA SER A 88 17.35 10.13 -8.10
C SER A 88 16.87 8.96 -7.24
N LYS A 89 16.38 7.89 -7.87
CA LYS A 89 16.00 6.65 -7.16
C LYS A 89 17.20 5.97 -6.54
N ALA A 90 18.32 5.86 -7.26
CA ALA A 90 19.54 5.25 -6.78
C ALA A 90 20.07 5.97 -5.54
N ILE A 91 20.12 7.30 -5.56
CA ILE A 91 20.57 8.13 -4.44
C ILE A 91 19.74 7.88 -3.18
N ASN A 92 18.42 7.81 -3.29
CA ASN A 92 17.53 7.53 -2.16
C ASN A 92 17.61 6.07 -1.67
N SER A 93 18.02 5.13 -2.54
CA SER A 93 18.13 3.70 -2.20
C SER A 93 19.54 3.26 -1.80
N MET A 94 20.57 4.07 -2.09
CA MET A 94 21.98 3.70 -1.97
C MET A 94 22.35 3.24 -0.56
N PHE A 95 21.86 3.94 0.47
CA PHE A 95 22.09 3.55 1.87
C PHE A 95 21.58 2.13 2.16
N GLN A 96 20.39 1.81 1.65
CA GLN A 96 19.80 0.48 1.83
C GLN A 96 20.60 -0.58 1.04
N TRP A 97 21.05 -0.28 -0.17
CA TRP A 97 21.88 -1.20 -0.95
C TRP A 97 23.21 -1.52 -0.27
N TYR A 98 23.86 -0.52 0.37
CA TYR A 98 25.05 -0.76 1.17
C TYR A 98 24.75 -1.56 2.45
N LYS A 99 23.59 -1.32 3.08
CA LYS A 99 23.13 -2.05 4.28
C LYS A 99 22.82 -3.52 4.00
N ASP A 100 22.24 -3.82 2.84
CA ASP A 100 21.82 -5.17 2.44
C ASP A 100 22.95 -6.00 1.81
N ALA A 101 24.06 -5.36 1.48
CA ALA A 101 25.24 -6.06 0.96
C ALA A 101 25.84 -6.99 2.03
N ILE A 102 26.20 -8.21 1.63
CA ILE A 102 26.87 -9.18 2.51
C ILE A 102 28.24 -8.66 2.96
N ARG A 103 28.99 -8.04 2.03
CA ARG A 103 30.31 -7.42 2.28
C ARG A 103 30.46 -6.15 1.49
N CYS A 104 31.13 -5.15 2.07
CA CYS A 104 31.57 -3.93 1.42
C CYS A 104 33.10 -3.93 1.34
N TYR A 105 33.63 -3.91 0.12
CA TYR A 105 35.07 -3.81 -0.10
C TYR A 105 35.45 -2.36 -0.36
N VAL A 106 36.25 -1.78 0.52
CA VAL A 106 36.78 -0.43 0.37
C VAL A 106 38.15 -0.50 -0.30
N PHE A 107 38.23 -0.01 -1.54
CA PHE A 107 39.47 0.04 -2.30
C PHE A 107 40.12 1.42 -2.17
N LEU A 108 41.24 1.49 -1.44
CA LEU A 108 41.98 2.72 -1.18
C LEU A 108 43.13 2.86 -2.19
N SER A 109 42.88 3.62 -3.28
CA SER A 109 43.88 3.83 -4.34
C SER A 109 45.08 4.68 -3.92
N ASP A 110 44.95 5.40 -2.81
CA ASP A 110 45.96 6.30 -2.23
C ASP A 110 46.69 5.71 -1.01
N VAL A 111 46.41 4.46 -0.65
CA VAL A 111 47.07 3.74 0.42
C VAL A 111 47.91 2.61 -0.15
N SER A 112 49.23 2.69 0.04
CA SER A 112 50.19 1.68 -0.43
C SER A 112 50.79 0.93 0.75
N VAL A 113 50.96 -0.38 0.54
CA VAL A 113 51.58 -1.27 1.53
C VAL A 113 52.90 -1.79 0.95
N SER A 114 54.00 -1.52 1.62
CA SER A 114 55.33 -2.00 1.17
C SER A 114 55.41 -3.51 1.37
N THR A 115 55.41 -4.26 0.27
CA THR A 115 55.55 -5.74 0.26
C THR A 115 56.95 -6.24 0.55
N LYS A 116 57.89 -5.35 0.90
CA LYS A 116 59.30 -5.71 1.14
C LYS A 116 59.58 -6.40 2.47
N THR A 117 58.61 -6.37 3.41
CA THR A 117 58.70 -7.00 4.73
C THR A 117 57.49 -7.86 4.97
N GLU A 118 57.62 -9.17 5.05
CA GLU A 118 56.59 -10.07 5.56
C GLU A 118 56.94 -10.48 7.03
N PRO A 119 56.00 -10.38 8.00
CA PRO A 119 54.61 -9.88 7.86
C PRO A 119 54.53 -8.34 7.80
N VAL A 120 53.56 -7.81 7.02
CA VAL A 120 53.25 -6.39 6.93
C VAL A 120 52.86 -5.87 8.31
N GLN A 121 53.56 -4.82 8.78
CA GLN A 121 53.26 -4.20 10.06
C GLN A 121 52.31 -3.00 9.89
N GLN A 122 51.53 -2.71 10.92
CA GLN A 122 50.60 -1.57 10.90
C GLN A 122 51.31 -0.23 10.62
N SER A 123 52.55 -0.07 11.07
CA SER A 123 53.38 1.10 10.77
C SER A 123 53.63 1.36 9.30
N ASP A 124 53.51 0.34 8.45
CA ASP A 124 53.84 0.44 7.01
C ASP A 124 52.75 1.12 6.19
N TRP A 125 51.51 1.15 6.69
CA TRP A 125 50.35 1.71 5.99
C TRP A 125 49.54 2.72 6.83
N GLU A 126 49.64 2.76 8.15
CA GLU A 126 48.78 3.57 9.02
C GLU A 126 48.81 5.06 8.67
N ALA A 127 50.00 5.60 8.36
CA ALA A 127 50.13 7.02 8.00
C ALA A 127 49.39 7.38 6.73
N SER A 128 49.48 6.56 5.66
CA SER A 128 48.75 6.74 4.42
C SER A 128 47.26 6.48 4.59
N PHE A 129 46.87 5.50 5.41
CA PHE A 129 45.48 5.23 5.75
C PHE A 129 44.81 6.44 6.43
N ARG A 130 45.51 7.06 7.43
CA ARG A 130 45.01 8.27 8.10
C ARG A 130 44.87 9.46 7.16
N ALA A 131 45.70 9.56 6.15
CA ALA A 131 45.71 10.63 5.16
C ALA A 131 44.83 10.37 3.94
N SER A 132 44.20 9.19 3.86
CA SER A 132 43.43 8.80 2.70
C SER A 132 42.24 9.76 2.42
N ASP A 133 42.17 10.23 1.20
CA ASP A 133 41.10 11.08 0.70
C ASP A 133 39.72 10.40 0.78
N TRP A 134 39.67 9.07 0.89
CA TRP A 134 38.43 8.32 1.03
C TRP A 134 37.61 8.78 2.26
N PHE A 135 38.27 9.10 3.37
CA PHE A 135 37.58 9.57 4.58
C PHE A 135 37.02 10.99 4.44
N THR A 136 37.43 11.74 3.44
CA THR A 136 36.99 13.12 3.21
C THR A 136 35.87 13.24 2.20
N ARG A 137 35.50 12.18 1.50
CA ARG A 137 34.40 12.19 0.52
C ARG A 137 33.03 12.08 1.20
N GLY A 138 32.00 12.79 0.66
CA GLY A 138 30.65 12.78 1.21
C GLY A 138 30.00 11.40 1.18
N TRP A 139 29.98 10.77 0.01
CA TRP A 139 29.29 9.50 -0.21
C TRP A 139 29.86 8.33 0.60
N THR A 140 31.18 8.32 0.82
CA THR A 140 31.85 7.25 1.60
C THR A 140 31.39 7.19 3.06
N LEU A 141 30.67 8.20 3.57
CA LEU A 141 30.04 8.15 4.88
C LEU A 141 28.96 7.06 4.96
N GLN A 142 28.11 6.97 3.94
CA GLN A 142 27.11 5.88 3.86
C GLN A 142 27.79 4.53 3.67
N GLU A 143 28.81 4.47 2.83
CA GLU A 143 29.59 3.27 2.52
C GLU A 143 30.35 2.72 3.74
N LEU A 144 30.73 3.60 4.66
CA LEU A 144 31.33 3.22 5.96
C LEU A 144 30.31 2.70 6.97
N ILE A 145 29.15 3.37 7.06
CA ILE A 145 28.20 3.16 8.18
C ILE A 145 27.13 2.14 7.87
N ALA A 146 26.61 2.10 6.61
CA ALA A 146 25.47 1.26 6.28
C ALA A 146 25.77 -0.25 6.28
N PRO A 147 26.90 -0.75 5.69
CA PRO A 147 27.14 -2.18 5.60
C PRO A 147 27.42 -2.81 6.98
N VAL A 148 27.06 -4.08 7.13
CA VAL A 148 27.38 -4.86 8.33
C VAL A 148 28.89 -5.17 8.41
N LEU A 149 29.47 -5.61 7.29
CA LEU A 149 30.88 -5.96 7.15
C LEU A 149 31.57 -5.03 6.16
N VAL A 150 32.65 -4.37 6.56
CA VAL A 150 33.45 -3.46 5.73
C VAL A 150 34.91 -3.85 5.83
N ASP A 151 35.52 -4.21 4.70
CA ASP A 151 36.90 -4.64 4.60
C ASP A 151 37.71 -3.61 3.79
N PHE A 152 38.87 -3.20 4.28
CA PHE A 152 39.75 -2.20 3.66
C PHE A 152 40.90 -2.84 2.93
N PHE A 153 41.19 -2.39 1.74
CA PHE A 153 42.25 -2.88 0.87
C PHE A 153 43.12 -1.75 0.33
N SER A 154 44.46 -2.00 0.24
CA SER A 154 45.41 -1.08 -0.38
C SER A 154 45.31 -1.06 -1.91
N CYS A 155 46.05 -0.14 -2.55
CA CYS A 155 46.13 -0.08 -4.01
C CYS A 155 46.78 -1.34 -4.62
N GLU A 156 47.59 -2.09 -3.88
CA GLU A 156 48.15 -3.39 -4.25
C GLU A 156 47.16 -4.55 -4.01
N ARG A 157 45.92 -4.26 -3.53
CA ARG A 157 44.89 -5.26 -3.19
C ARG A 157 45.22 -6.06 -1.91
N HIS A 158 46.07 -5.52 -1.07
CA HIS A 158 46.38 -6.15 0.23
C HIS A 158 45.29 -5.81 1.25
N HIS A 159 44.78 -6.82 1.98
CA HIS A 159 43.77 -6.62 3.02
C HIS A 159 44.42 -5.94 4.23
N ILE A 160 43.99 -4.74 4.54
CA ILE A 160 44.53 -3.91 5.64
C ILE A 160 43.86 -4.29 6.97
N GLY A 161 42.56 -4.58 6.95
CA GLY A 161 41.75 -4.92 8.11
C GLY A 161 40.27 -4.66 7.84
N ASP A 162 39.43 -5.01 8.78
CA ASP A 162 38.01 -4.71 8.74
C ASP A 162 37.63 -3.52 9.62
N ARG A 163 36.41 -3.01 9.47
CA ARG A 163 35.93 -1.87 10.27
C ARG A 163 35.97 -2.14 11.77
N ALA A 164 35.79 -3.38 12.22
CA ALA A 164 35.78 -3.73 13.64
C ALA A 164 37.20 -3.73 14.24
N SER A 165 38.20 -4.24 13.50
CA SER A 165 39.60 -4.22 13.88
C SER A 165 40.24 -2.83 13.83
N LEU A 166 39.73 -1.96 12.94
CA LEU A 166 40.21 -0.59 12.70
C LEU A 166 39.34 0.49 13.35
N ASP A 167 38.34 0.14 14.14
CA ASP A 167 37.33 1.06 14.66
C ASP A 167 37.91 2.25 15.44
N GLN A 168 38.92 2.02 16.30
CA GLN A 168 39.56 3.09 17.04
C GLN A 168 40.35 4.04 16.12
N LEU A 169 40.98 3.51 15.09
CA LEU A 169 41.71 4.28 14.09
C LEU A 169 40.75 5.13 13.29
N ILE A 170 39.66 4.53 12.81
CA ILE A 170 38.59 5.21 12.06
C ILE A 170 37.89 6.28 12.91
N HIS A 171 37.60 5.99 14.17
CA HIS A 171 37.10 6.97 15.12
C HIS A 171 38.01 8.21 15.23
N ASN A 172 39.30 7.99 15.37
CA ASN A 172 40.27 9.07 15.48
C ASN A 172 40.40 9.93 14.22
N ILE A 173 40.12 9.35 13.03
CA ILE A 173 40.14 10.05 11.76
C ILE A 173 38.84 10.84 11.54
N THR A 174 37.69 10.22 11.83
CA THR A 174 36.38 10.70 11.40
C THR A 174 35.56 11.37 12.49
N GLY A 175 35.90 11.15 13.76
CA GLY A 175 35.08 11.58 14.90
C GLY A 175 33.77 10.78 15.09
N ILE A 176 33.53 9.75 14.27
CA ILE A 176 32.30 8.94 14.36
C ILE A 176 32.41 8.06 15.62
N PRO A 177 31.37 8.03 16.50
CA PRO A 177 31.39 7.22 17.72
C PRO A 177 31.63 5.74 17.46
N LEU A 178 32.44 5.08 18.32
CA LEU A 178 32.69 3.63 18.23
C LEU A 178 31.40 2.81 18.19
N ALA A 179 30.37 3.23 18.92
CA ALA A 179 29.05 2.56 18.88
C ALA A 179 28.43 2.56 17.48
N ALA A 180 28.55 3.68 16.74
CA ALA A 180 28.06 3.75 15.36
C ALA A 180 28.89 2.89 14.41
N LEU A 181 30.22 2.88 14.56
CA LEU A 181 31.13 2.01 13.81
C LEU A 181 30.92 0.51 14.09
N ARG A 182 30.37 0.18 15.25
CA ARG A 182 30.01 -1.20 15.68
C ARG A 182 28.55 -1.56 15.43
N ASN A 183 27.94 -0.95 14.41
CA ASN A 183 26.56 -1.23 13.98
C ASN A 183 25.44 -0.93 14.99
N SER A 184 25.67 -0.03 15.96
CA SER A 184 24.57 0.45 16.79
C SER A 184 23.52 1.17 15.93
N PRO A 185 22.22 1.01 16.20
CA PRO A 185 21.17 1.65 15.43
C PRO A 185 21.33 3.16 15.37
N LEU A 186 21.22 3.75 14.17
CA LEU A 186 21.44 5.19 13.95
C LEU A 186 20.44 6.09 14.67
N ASN A 187 19.23 5.60 14.94
CA ASN A 187 18.22 6.31 15.73
C ASN A 187 18.63 6.55 17.20
N GLY A 188 19.62 5.84 17.70
CA GLY A 188 20.22 6.07 19.01
C GLY A 188 21.11 7.32 19.07
N PHE A 189 21.43 7.94 17.93
CA PHE A 189 22.26 9.13 17.85
C PHE A 189 21.44 10.36 17.45
N PRO A 190 21.59 11.53 18.12
CA PRO A 190 20.91 12.75 17.76
C PRO A 190 21.14 13.14 16.29
N THR A 191 20.13 13.70 15.63
CA THR A 191 20.23 14.18 14.24
C THR A 191 21.38 15.17 14.04
N SER A 192 21.62 16.05 15.02
CA SER A 192 22.75 16.99 15.00
C SER A 192 24.09 16.30 15.01
N GLU A 193 24.24 15.20 15.75
CA GLU A 193 25.45 14.40 15.78
C GLU A 193 25.68 13.67 14.45
N ARG A 194 24.64 13.04 13.90
CA ARG A 194 24.72 12.37 12.59
C ARG A 194 25.08 13.34 11.45
N LYS A 195 24.58 14.58 11.48
CA LYS A 195 24.98 15.64 10.54
C LYS A 195 26.46 16.00 10.69
N ARG A 196 26.98 16.04 11.93
CA ARG A 196 28.37 16.37 12.22
C ARG A 196 29.36 15.38 11.61
N TRP A 197 28.99 14.12 11.40
CA TRP A 197 29.85 13.11 10.74
C TRP A 197 30.21 13.46 9.30
N ALA A 198 29.49 14.39 8.67
CA ALA A 198 29.75 14.87 7.31
C ALA A 198 30.47 16.24 7.27
N GLU A 199 30.66 16.95 8.37
CA GLU A 199 31.19 18.33 8.39
C GLU A 199 32.54 18.49 7.71
N ASN A 200 33.44 17.49 7.78
CA ASN A 200 34.76 17.52 7.17
C ASN A 200 34.84 16.80 5.82
N ARG A 201 33.68 16.50 5.21
CA ARG A 201 33.61 15.79 3.93
C ARG A 201 33.35 16.76 2.78
N ARG A 202 33.74 16.36 1.57
CA ARG A 202 33.62 17.13 0.35
C ARG A 202 32.95 16.28 -0.75
N THR A 203 32.24 16.96 -1.65
CA THR A 203 31.60 16.34 -2.82
C THR A 203 31.94 17.14 -4.09
N THR A 204 31.82 16.50 -5.23
CA THR A 204 32.03 17.13 -6.52
C THR A 204 30.88 18.06 -6.88
N GLU A 205 29.65 17.59 -6.67
CA GLU A 205 28.43 18.42 -6.81
C GLU A 205 28.10 19.03 -5.47
N GLU A 206 27.66 20.29 -5.46
CA GLU A 206 27.37 21.02 -4.21
C GLU A 206 26.23 20.38 -3.42
N GLU A 207 25.21 19.87 -4.11
CA GLU A 207 24.04 19.26 -3.50
C GLU A 207 24.35 17.89 -2.89
N ASP A 208 25.36 17.19 -3.38
CA ASP A 208 25.73 15.85 -2.90
C ASP A 208 26.17 15.83 -1.43
N ILE A 209 26.67 16.95 -0.90
CA ILE A 209 26.97 17.07 0.54
C ILE A 209 25.70 16.93 1.41
N VAL A 210 24.55 17.24 0.82
CA VAL A 210 23.23 17.11 1.43
C VAL A 210 22.65 15.72 1.15
N TYR A 211 22.72 15.27 -0.11
CA TYR A 211 22.12 14.01 -0.53
C TYR A 211 22.81 12.79 0.09
N CYS A 212 24.11 12.84 0.36
CA CYS A 212 24.83 11.77 1.07
C CYS A 212 24.37 11.59 2.52
N LEU A 213 23.59 12.52 3.08
CA LEU A 213 23.02 12.42 4.42
C LEU A 213 21.63 11.77 4.47
N LEU A 214 20.95 11.60 3.34
CA LEU A 214 19.55 11.11 3.31
C LEU A 214 19.39 9.80 4.09
N GLY A 215 20.15 8.76 3.75
CA GLY A 215 20.10 7.48 4.44
C GLY A 215 20.60 7.52 5.88
N ILE A 216 21.61 8.35 6.18
CA ILE A 216 22.15 8.54 7.54
C ILE A 216 21.09 9.18 8.47
N LEU A 217 20.26 10.07 7.92
CA LEU A 217 19.19 10.73 8.66
C LEU A 217 17.87 9.99 8.63
N GLY A 218 17.74 8.97 7.76
CA GLY A 218 16.54 8.17 7.59
C GLY A 218 15.40 8.93 6.88
N VAL A 219 15.75 9.81 5.95
CA VAL A 219 14.81 10.60 5.14
C VAL A 219 15.05 10.36 3.66
N SER A 220 14.03 10.64 2.84
CA SER A 220 14.13 10.59 1.38
C SER A 220 13.56 11.87 0.78
N MET A 221 14.16 12.36 -0.31
CA MET A 221 13.64 13.50 -1.05
C MET A 221 14.05 13.43 -2.52
N PRO A 222 13.26 13.96 -3.47
CA PRO A 222 13.67 14.06 -4.87
C PRO A 222 14.97 14.87 -5.01
N THR A 223 15.91 14.38 -5.79
CA THR A 223 17.13 15.13 -6.09
C THR A 223 16.86 16.20 -7.15
N ALA A 224 17.45 17.37 -6.98
CA ALA A 224 17.32 18.50 -7.89
C ALA A 224 18.68 19.19 -8.04
N TYR A 225 19.52 18.63 -8.95
CA TYR A 225 20.83 19.19 -9.24
C TYR A 225 20.70 20.56 -9.90
N GLY A 226 21.55 21.50 -9.49
CA GLY A 226 21.49 22.90 -9.90
C GLY A 226 20.65 23.80 -9.00
N GLU A 227 20.07 23.26 -7.92
CA GLU A 227 19.36 24.06 -6.91
C GLU A 227 20.30 24.74 -5.90
N GLY A 228 21.57 24.32 -5.87
CA GLY A 228 22.59 24.75 -4.92
C GLY A 228 22.48 24.14 -3.54
N GLN A 229 23.60 24.09 -2.81
CA GLN A 229 23.71 23.46 -1.49
C GLN A 229 22.69 24.00 -0.49
N GLU A 230 22.50 25.34 -0.43
CA GLU A 230 21.58 25.97 0.55
C GLU A 230 20.12 25.57 0.34
N SER A 231 19.68 25.42 -0.93
CA SER A 231 18.31 25.00 -1.24
C SER A 231 18.10 23.54 -0.88
N ALA A 232 19.03 22.66 -1.26
CA ALA A 232 19.03 21.26 -0.88
C ALA A 232 19.02 21.10 0.64
N GLN A 233 19.78 21.91 1.38
CA GLN A 233 19.85 21.85 2.84
C GLN A 233 18.56 22.31 3.52
N ARG A 234 17.88 23.35 3.00
CA ARG A 234 16.56 23.76 3.49
C ARG A 234 15.52 22.66 3.28
N ARG A 235 15.53 21.99 2.14
CA ARG A 235 14.65 20.85 1.85
C ARG A 235 14.96 19.67 2.78
N LEU A 236 16.23 19.29 2.94
CA LEU A 236 16.64 18.27 3.89
C LEU A 236 16.19 18.60 5.32
N GLN A 237 16.32 19.87 5.74
CA GLN A 237 15.89 20.30 7.06
C GLN A 237 14.38 20.15 7.24
N ALA A 238 13.58 20.52 6.23
CA ALA A 238 12.13 20.34 6.23
C ALA A 238 11.75 18.84 6.32
N GLU A 239 12.43 17.96 5.55
CA GLU A 239 12.21 16.51 5.62
C GLU A 239 12.63 15.93 6.98
N VAL A 240 13.73 16.38 7.55
CA VAL A 240 14.19 15.96 8.89
C VAL A 240 13.24 16.45 9.98
N GLU A 241 12.70 17.66 9.87
CA GLU A 241 11.69 18.18 10.80
C GLU A 241 10.37 17.40 10.68
N ALA A 242 9.97 17.09 9.46
CA ALA A 242 8.83 16.22 9.20
C ALA A 242 9.05 14.78 9.70
N ALA A 243 10.28 14.27 9.59
CA ALA A 243 10.69 12.94 10.08
C ALA A 243 11.07 12.94 11.58
N GLY A 244 11.27 14.09 12.20
CA GLY A 244 11.55 14.23 13.63
C GLY A 244 10.42 13.72 14.53
N ASP A 245 9.25 13.53 13.95
CA ASP A 245 8.14 12.77 14.49
C ASP A 245 8.18 11.34 13.93
N ALA A 246 7.98 10.31 14.76
CA ALA A 246 7.89 8.91 14.31
C ALA A 246 6.85 8.76 13.20
N PRO A 247 7.09 7.92 12.16
CA PRO A 247 6.17 7.79 11.02
C PRO A 247 4.77 7.39 11.50
N SER A 248 3.76 8.09 11.00
CA SER A 248 2.37 7.83 11.42
C SER A 248 1.41 8.00 10.25
N ILE A 249 0.36 7.19 10.26
CA ILE A 249 -0.78 7.28 9.35
C ILE A 249 -2.03 7.34 10.22
N ILE A 250 -2.59 8.53 10.36
CA ILE A 250 -3.86 8.78 11.04
C ILE A 250 -4.76 9.46 10.00
N PRO A 251 -5.83 8.78 9.52
CA PRO A 251 -6.57 9.25 8.33
C PRO A 251 -7.41 10.50 8.60
N PHE A 252 -7.67 10.80 9.88
CA PHE A 252 -8.54 11.91 10.26
C PHE A 252 -7.84 12.85 11.24
N SER A 253 -8.15 14.14 11.15
CA SER A 253 -7.74 15.13 12.15
C SER A 253 -8.40 14.89 13.50
N GLN A 254 -7.76 15.33 14.58
CA GLN A 254 -8.34 15.28 15.90
C GLN A 254 -9.71 16.00 15.92
N ASN A 255 -10.69 15.39 16.56
CA ASN A 255 -12.03 15.95 16.66
C ASN A 255 -12.07 17.07 17.73
N PRO A 256 -12.14 18.36 17.36
CA PRO A 256 -12.11 19.46 18.33
C PRO A 256 -13.41 19.51 19.18
N ARG A 257 -14.44 18.78 18.77
CA ARG A 257 -15.73 18.69 19.47
C ARG A 257 -15.94 17.33 20.13
N PHE A 258 -14.84 16.64 20.50
CA PHE A 258 -14.90 15.40 21.26
C PHE A 258 -15.36 15.71 22.70
N VAL A 259 -16.40 15.03 23.17
CA VAL A 259 -17.01 15.28 24.49
C VAL A 259 -17.25 13.96 25.21
N GLY A 260 -16.85 13.92 26.48
CA GLY A 260 -17.05 12.76 27.36
C GLY A 260 -16.06 11.62 27.10
N ARG A 261 -16.35 10.47 27.68
CA ARG A 261 -15.52 9.24 27.57
C ARG A 261 -14.16 9.32 28.29
N GLU A 262 -13.96 10.29 29.19
CA GLU A 262 -12.71 10.47 29.94
C GLU A 262 -12.31 9.22 30.71
N SER A 263 -13.29 8.51 31.32
CA SER A 263 -13.03 7.27 32.06
C SER A 263 -12.60 6.12 31.14
N GLN A 264 -13.18 6.03 29.94
CA GLN A 264 -12.80 5.03 28.94
C GLN A 264 -11.43 5.35 28.33
N LEU A 265 -11.15 6.63 28.05
CA LEU A 265 -9.83 7.08 27.59
C LEU A 265 -8.75 6.78 28.65
N ALA A 266 -8.98 7.14 29.92
CA ALA A 266 -8.05 6.85 31.00
C ALA A 266 -7.78 5.35 31.15
N LYS A 267 -8.82 4.50 31.06
CA LYS A 267 -8.66 3.04 31.06
C LYS A 267 -7.84 2.54 29.87
N LEU A 268 -8.05 3.12 28.69
CA LEU A 268 -7.33 2.77 27.49
C LEU A 268 -5.86 3.20 27.60
N GLU A 269 -5.59 4.44 27.99
CA GLU A 269 -4.24 4.98 28.18
C GLU A 269 -3.46 4.20 29.25
N ALA A 270 -4.09 3.81 30.35
CA ALA A 270 -3.45 3.01 31.40
C ALA A 270 -3.08 1.59 30.94
N LYS A 271 -3.76 1.05 29.91
CA LYS A 271 -3.49 -0.28 29.36
C LYS A 271 -2.50 -0.26 28.21
N LEU A 272 -2.35 0.87 27.51
CA LEU A 272 -1.36 0.97 26.42
C LEU A 272 0.04 0.70 26.94
N PHE A 273 0.78 -0.15 26.22
CA PHE A 273 2.17 -0.52 26.53
C PHE A 273 2.38 -1.11 27.93
N SER A 274 1.33 -1.71 28.53
CA SER A 274 1.39 -2.25 29.89
C SER A 274 1.98 -3.66 29.98
N ASN A 275 2.12 -4.38 28.86
CA ASN A 275 2.68 -5.72 28.83
C ASN A 275 4.20 -5.66 28.61
N GLU A 276 4.98 -6.18 29.57
CA GLU A 276 6.44 -6.17 29.51
C GLU A 276 7.04 -7.28 28.64
N GLN A 277 6.25 -8.26 28.22
CA GLN A 277 6.74 -9.44 27.49
C GLN A 277 6.27 -9.53 26.05
N THR A 278 5.01 -9.13 25.78
CA THR A 278 4.39 -9.29 24.46
C THR A 278 3.62 -8.03 24.06
N THR A 279 3.09 -8.02 22.83
CA THR A 279 2.21 -6.95 22.34
C THR A 279 0.97 -6.81 23.23
N THR A 280 0.66 -5.58 23.62
CA THR A 280 -0.56 -5.27 24.35
C THR A 280 -1.74 -5.17 23.37
N THR A 281 -2.77 -6.02 23.53
CA THR A 281 -3.98 -5.96 22.72
C THR A 281 -5.17 -5.43 23.55
N ILE A 282 -5.93 -4.50 22.98
CA ILE A 282 -7.11 -3.88 23.61
C ILE A 282 -8.25 -3.88 22.59
N ALA A 283 -9.46 -4.25 22.99
CA ALA A 283 -10.63 -4.18 22.13
C ALA A 283 -11.64 -3.15 22.65
N ILE A 284 -12.11 -2.27 21.77
CA ILE A 284 -13.22 -1.35 22.01
C ILE A 284 -14.46 -1.95 21.36
N VAL A 285 -15.43 -2.36 22.17
CA VAL A 285 -16.67 -3.00 21.71
C VAL A 285 -17.89 -2.16 22.02
N GLY A 286 -18.88 -2.20 21.15
CA GLY A 286 -20.17 -1.52 21.36
C GLY A 286 -20.97 -1.41 20.07
N PRO A 287 -22.25 -1.05 20.16
CA PRO A 287 -23.13 -0.88 19.00
C PRO A 287 -22.62 0.14 17.99
N GLY A 288 -23.18 0.12 16.78
CA GLY A 288 -22.92 1.12 15.76
C GLY A 288 -23.27 2.53 16.23
N GLY A 289 -22.48 3.54 15.86
CA GLY A 289 -22.76 4.95 16.21
C GLY A 289 -22.42 5.37 17.65
N THR A 290 -21.91 4.47 18.52
CA THR A 290 -21.51 4.78 19.91
C THR A 290 -20.18 5.55 20.02
N GLY A 291 -19.42 5.67 18.92
CA GLY A 291 -18.18 6.44 18.87
C GLY A 291 -16.90 5.64 19.11
N LYS A 292 -16.87 4.33 18.82
CA LYS A 292 -15.67 3.47 18.96
C LYS A 292 -14.46 4.01 18.21
N SER A 293 -14.60 4.25 16.91
CA SER A 293 -13.53 4.80 16.07
C SER A 293 -13.12 6.21 16.51
N GLN A 294 -14.06 7.02 17.04
CA GLN A 294 -13.74 8.35 17.59
C GLN A 294 -12.94 8.27 18.89
N LEU A 295 -13.21 7.26 19.74
CA LEU A 295 -12.40 7.01 20.94
C LEU A 295 -11.00 6.54 20.58
N ALA A 296 -10.87 5.63 19.61
CA ALA A 296 -9.59 5.16 19.11
C ALA A 296 -8.79 6.30 18.45
N LEU A 297 -9.47 7.19 17.70
CA LEU A 297 -8.87 8.35 17.06
C LEU A 297 -8.33 9.35 18.09
N GLU A 298 -9.10 9.64 19.13
CA GLU A 298 -8.67 10.52 20.22
C GLU A 298 -7.46 9.92 20.96
N ALA A 299 -7.46 8.61 21.22
CA ALA A 299 -6.31 7.91 21.79
C ALA A 299 -5.07 7.97 20.88
N ALA A 300 -5.26 7.82 19.57
CA ALA A 300 -4.18 7.96 18.57
C ALA A 300 -3.50 9.33 18.64
N HIS A 301 -4.31 10.40 18.62
CA HIS A 301 -3.80 11.77 18.68
C HIS A 301 -3.14 12.08 20.03
N ARG A 302 -3.71 11.63 21.15
CA ARG A 302 -3.09 11.79 22.47
C ARG A 302 -1.79 11.02 22.60
N THR A 303 -1.73 9.77 22.14
CA THR A 303 -0.50 8.99 22.14
C THR A 303 0.59 9.72 21.34
N ARG A 304 0.25 10.25 20.17
CA ARG A 304 1.15 11.00 19.31
C ARG A 304 1.64 12.30 19.95
N HIS A 305 0.73 13.04 20.59
CA HIS A 305 1.06 14.27 21.28
C HIS A 305 1.98 14.03 22.49
N ASN A 306 1.69 13.00 23.28
CA ASN A 306 2.43 12.69 24.51
C ASN A 306 3.78 11.99 24.23
N ASN A 307 3.87 11.24 23.13
CA ASN A 307 5.09 10.51 22.74
C ASN A 307 5.34 10.63 21.24
N LYS A 308 6.13 11.64 20.86
CA LYS A 308 6.52 11.89 19.46
C LYS A 308 7.33 10.76 18.82
N ASN A 309 7.96 9.92 19.64
CA ASN A 309 8.73 8.76 19.17
C ASN A 309 7.86 7.51 18.96
N CYS A 310 6.56 7.56 19.27
CA CYS A 310 5.63 6.48 19.03
C CYS A 310 5.01 6.60 17.62
N SER A 311 5.24 5.63 16.77
CA SER A 311 4.53 5.50 15.50
C SER A 311 3.07 5.15 15.73
N VAL A 312 2.15 5.76 14.97
CA VAL A 312 0.73 5.42 15.04
C VAL A 312 0.22 5.08 13.65
N PHE A 313 -0.26 3.85 13.47
CA PHE A 313 -0.79 3.39 12.20
C PHE A 313 -2.25 2.96 12.32
N TRP A 314 -3.09 3.56 11.48
CA TRP A 314 -4.50 3.23 11.38
C TRP A 314 -4.72 2.24 10.24
N MET A 315 -5.31 1.08 10.57
CA MET A 315 -5.58 -0.01 9.65
C MET A 315 -7.10 -0.17 9.52
N ASP A 316 -7.63 -0.10 8.31
CA ASP A 316 -9.02 -0.45 8.06
C ASP A 316 -9.13 -1.96 7.84
N VAL A 317 -9.98 -2.63 8.62
CA VAL A 317 -10.16 -4.08 8.61
C VAL A 317 -11.60 -4.45 8.27
N SER A 318 -12.27 -3.59 7.50
CA SER A 318 -13.63 -3.86 7.02
C SER A 318 -13.71 -5.09 6.12
N ASP A 319 -12.66 -5.31 5.33
CA ASP A 319 -12.45 -6.43 4.42
C ASP A 319 -10.95 -6.66 4.19
N LYS A 320 -10.59 -7.74 3.46
CA LYS A 320 -9.19 -8.10 3.19
C LYS A 320 -8.47 -7.05 2.36
N ASP A 321 -9.13 -6.48 1.38
CA ASP A 321 -8.52 -5.51 0.48
C ASP A 321 -8.19 -4.21 1.21
N SER A 322 -9.10 -3.74 2.06
CA SER A 322 -8.88 -2.58 2.94
C SER A 322 -7.68 -2.81 3.87
N LEU A 323 -7.54 -4.01 4.43
CA LEU A 323 -6.38 -4.38 5.25
C LEU A 323 -5.08 -4.36 4.43
N TYR A 324 -5.08 -4.93 3.22
CA TYR A 324 -3.92 -4.94 2.33
C TYR A 324 -3.51 -3.54 1.91
N GLN A 325 -4.45 -2.67 1.56
CA GLN A 325 -4.19 -1.27 1.22
C GLN A 325 -3.61 -0.50 2.42
N SER A 326 -4.10 -0.79 3.62
CA SER A 326 -3.57 -0.21 4.85
C SER A 326 -2.11 -0.61 5.05
N TYR A 327 -1.75 -1.90 4.88
CA TYR A 327 -0.37 -2.36 4.97
C TYR A 327 0.52 -1.80 3.85
N ALA A 328 0.02 -1.69 2.62
CA ALA A 328 0.75 -1.06 1.52
C ALA A 328 1.09 0.41 1.84
N SER A 329 0.15 1.14 2.42
CA SER A 329 0.37 2.53 2.87
C SER A 329 1.42 2.60 3.99
N VAL A 330 1.40 1.65 4.93
CA VAL A 330 2.42 1.54 5.99
C VAL A 330 3.79 1.20 5.40
N ALA A 331 3.87 0.25 4.46
CA ALA A 331 5.10 -0.12 3.78
C ALA A 331 5.73 1.06 3.05
N GLN A 332 4.92 1.85 2.35
CA GLN A 332 5.35 3.08 1.70
C GLN A 332 5.86 4.10 2.74
N LYS A 333 5.12 4.31 3.84
CA LYS A 333 5.48 5.28 4.89
C LYS A 333 6.76 4.88 5.63
N LEU A 334 7.01 3.58 5.78
CA LEU A 334 8.21 3.03 6.39
C LEU A 334 9.37 2.84 5.40
N SER A 335 9.17 3.16 4.11
CA SER A 335 10.15 2.95 3.03
C SER A 335 10.62 1.48 2.93
N ILE A 336 9.72 0.54 3.23
CA ILE A 336 9.97 -0.91 3.15
C ILE A 336 9.92 -1.38 1.69
N LEU A 337 9.05 -0.74 0.88
CA LEU A 337 8.93 -0.97 -0.55
C LEU A 337 9.94 -0.08 -1.28
N GLY A 338 10.87 -0.69 -2.02
CA GLY A 338 11.61 0.01 -3.06
C GLY A 338 10.64 0.46 -4.16
N SER A 339 11.00 1.44 -4.96
CA SER A 339 10.17 1.94 -6.07
C SER A 339 9.83 0.88 -7.15
N ASP A 340 10.43 -0.30 -7.08
CA ASP A 340 10.29 -1.41 -8.03
C ASP A 340 9.60 -2.65 -7.40
N ASP A 341 9.23 -2.62 -6.11
CA ASP A 341 8.56 -3.73 -5.41
C ASP A 341 7.03 -3.79 -5.69
N ASP A 342 6.55 -3.16 -6.74
CA ASP A 342 5.16 -3.24 -7.19
C ASP A 342 4.66 -4.67 -7.50
N LEU A 343 5.59 -5.63 -7.62
CA LEU A 343 5.32 -7.05 -7.88
C LEU A 343 5.41 -7.94 -6.63
N ALA A 344 5.77 -7.38 -5.46
CA ALA A 344 5.85 -8.20 -4.24
C ALA A 344 4.47 -8.73 -3.86
N ASP A 345 4.41 -10.02 -3.53
CA ASP A 345 3.22 -10.65 -2.97
C ASP A 345 2.79 -9.89 -1.71
N MET A 346 1.50 -9.57 -1.60
CA MET A 346 0.93 -8.84 -0.46
C MET A 346 1.27 -9.49 0.87
N LYS A 347 1.37 -10.82 0.92
CA LYS A 347 1.81 -11.55 2.10
C LYS A 347 3.22 -11.16 2.53
N GLN A 348 4.14 -11.05 1.59
CA GLN A 348 5.53 -10.63 1.86
C GLN A 348 5.59 -9.18 2.35
N ILE A 349 4.74 -8.30 1.80
CA ILE A 349 4.64 -6.91 2.25
C ILE A 349 4.19 -6.85 3.71
N ILE A 350 3.15 -7.60 4.08
CA ILE A 350 2.65 -7.68 5.45
C ILE A 350 3.74 -8.21 6.39
N GLU A 351 4.38 -9.33 6.05
CA GLU A 351 5.46 -9.94 6.84
C GLU A 351 6.60 -8.94 7.10
N ARG A 352 7.06 -8.23 6.07
CA ARG A 352 8.10 -7.19 6.19
C ARG A 352 7.64 -6.02 7.07
N CYS A 353 6.39 -5.57 6.90
CA CYS A 353 5.82 -4.50 7.74
C CYS A 353 5.75 -4.93 9.20
N VAL A 354 5.27 -6.13 9.49
CA VAL A 354 5.14 -6.66 10.86
C VAL A 354 6.51 -6.76 11.53
N VAL A 355 7.54 -7.23 10.82
CA VAL A 355 8.92 -7.26 11.32
C VAL A 355 9.42 -5.85 11.65
N GLU A 356 9.29 -4.90 10.73
CA GLU A 356 9.78 -3.54 10.93
C GLU A 356 9.03 -2.80 12.03
N ILE A 357 7.70 -2.95 12.13
CA ILE A 357 6.87 -2.39 13.19
C ILE A 357 7.27 -2.98 14.55
N SER A 358 7.60 -4.27 14.62
CA SER A 358 7.98 -4.95 15.85
C SER A 358 9.26 -4.41 16.50
N THR A 359 10.10 -3.71 15.73
CA THR A 359 11.34 -3.08 16.23
C THR A 359 11.13 -1.69 16.81
N ARG A 360 9.93 -1.10 16.68
CA ARG A 360 9.61 0.30 17.00
C ARG A 360 8.59 0.41 18.12
N HIS A 361 8.61 1.54 18.81
CA HIS A 361 7.50 1.91 19.70
C HIS A 361 6.29 2.29 18.82
N CYS A 362 5.23 1.48 18.83
CA CYS A 362 4.16 1.60 17.87
C CYS A 362 2.77 1.35 18.47
N LEU A 363 1.81 2.18 18.08
CA LEU A 363 0.38 1.96 18.29
C LEU A 363 -0.29 1.63 16.95
N LEU A 364 -0.87 0.44 16.84
CA LEU A 364 -1.68 0.02 15.71
C LEU A 364 -3.16 0.11 16.09
N ILE A 365 -3.98 0.61 15.18
CA ILE A 365 -5.42 0.68 15.35
C ILE A 365 -6.07 -0.08 14.20
N PHE A 366 -6.73 -1.18 14.52
CA PHE A 366 -7.50 -2.01 13.60
C PHE A 366 -8.97 -1.64 13.74
N ASP A 367 -9.45 -0.80 12.81
CA ASP A 367 -10.83 -0.29 12.85
C ASP A 367 -11.77 -1.16 12.04
N ASN A 368 -12.98 -1.40 12.57
CA ASN A 368 -14.03 -2.23 11.99
C ASN A 368 -13.73 -3.74 11.90
N THR A 369 -13.10 -4.33 12.90
CA THR A 369 -12.81 -5.77 12.96
C THR A 369 -14.10 -6.55 13.25
N GLU A 370 -14.62 -7.29 12.27
CA GLU A 370 -15.84 -8.09 12.40
C GLU A 370 -15.58 -9.59 12.19
N ASP A 371 -16.57 -10.45 12.51
CA ASP A 371 -16.43 -11.92 12.48
C ASP A 371 -16.08 -12.48 11.10
N THR A 372 -16.48 -11.81 10.02
CA THR A 372 -16.23 -12.26 8.66
C THR A 372 -14.74 -12.30 8.31
N THR A 373 -13.94 -11.44 8.92
CA THR A 373 -12.47 -11.43 8.75
C THR A 373 -11.78 -12.54 9.54
N LEU A 374 -12.41 -13.05 10.60
CA LEU A 374 -11.88 -14.12 11.46
C LEU A 374 -12.37 -15.52 11.06
N GLN A 375 -13.56 -15.63 10.45
CA GLN A 375 -14.17 -16.92 10.09
C GLN A 375 -13.63 -17.51 8.78
N SER A 376 -12.99 -16.73 7.93
CA SER A 376 -12.38 -17.21 6.68
C SER A 376 -11.23 -18.19 6.91
N SER A 377 -10.73 -18.33 8.14
CA SER A 377 -9.69 -19.29 8.53
C SER A 377 -10.17 -20.76 8.61
N ARG A 378 -11.47 -21.04 8.42
CA ARG A 378 -11.99 -22.43 8.40
C ARG A 378 -12.25 -22.99 7.00
N SER A 379 -12.09 -22.21 5.95
CA SER A 379 -12.15 -22.69 4.57
C SER A 379 -10.73 -22.99 4.09
N PHE A 380 -10.39 -24.26 3.98
CA PHE A 380 -9.12 -24.79 3.49
C PHE A 380 -8.90 -24.41 2.00
N THR A 381 -8.47 -23.18 1.74
CA THR A 381 -7.83 -22.81 0.48
C THR A 381 -6.48 -22.19 0.82
N THR A 382 -5.45 -22.84 0.35
CA THR A 382 -4.04 -22.46 0.44
C THR A 382 -3.84 -21.01 0.03
N GLY A 383 -3.49 -20.13 1.01
CA GLY A 383 -3.08 -18.75 0.73
C GLY A 383 -3.74 -17.63 1.56
N ALA A 384 -4.70 -17.94 2.45
CA ALA A 384 -5.30 -16.91 3.31
C ALA A 384 -4.36 -16.54 4.48
N THR A 385 -3.96 -15.28 4.57
CA THR A 385 -3.22 -14.74 5.72
C THR A 385 -4.19 -14.62 6.90
N ASP A 386 -3.87 -15.26 8.04
CA ASP A 386 -4.65 -15.09 9.28
C ASP A 386 -4.40 -13.67 9.86
N LEU A 387 -5.41 -13.06 10.48
CA LEU A 387 -5.23 -11.78 11.16
C LEU A 387 -4.13 -11.86 12.24
N ALA A 388 -3.93 -13.03 12.84
CA ALA A 388 -2.85 -13.29 13.80
C ALA A 388 -1.45 -13.09 13.18
N ASP A 389 -1.27 -13.44 11.90
CA ASP A 389 -0.01 -13.25 11.16
C ASP A 389 0.25 -11.77 10.82
N CYS A 390 -0.79 -10.96 10.88
CA CYS A 390 -0.72 -9.52 10.63
C CYS A 390 -0.35 -8.70 11.89
N LEU A 391 -0.20 -9.34 13.06
CA LEU A 391 0.06 -8.63 14.31
C LEU A 391 1.54 -8.67 14.70
N PRO A 392 2.12 -7.53 15.12
CA PRO A 392 3.49 -7.52 15.62
C PRO A 392 3.60 -8.30 16.93
N GLN A 393 4.72 -8.98 17.14
CA GLN A 393 5.03 -9.69 18.37
C GLN A 393 6.14 -8.94 19.13
N SER A 394 5.78 -7.84 19.80
CA SER A 394 6.78 -6.99 20.48
C SER A 394 6.17 -6.23 21.65
N LYS A 395 6.89 -6.20 22.78
CA LYS A 395 6.53 -5.37 23.95
C LYS A 395 6.49 -3.86 23.67
N LEU A 396 7.10 -3.42 22.58
CA LEU A 396 7.10 -2.03 22.14
C LEU A 396 5.79 -1.64 21.43
N CYS A 397 4.95 -2.63 21.11
CA CYS A 397 3.74 -2.44 20.33
C CYS A 397 2.46 -2.56 21.18
N SER A 398 1.50 -1.71 20.89
CA SER A 398 0.11 -1.84 21.36
C SER A 398 -0.83 -1.87 20.18
N VAL A 399 -1.89 -2.67 20.29
CA VAL A 399 -2.91 -2.82 19.25
C VAL A 399 -4.29 -2.52 19.84
N ILE A 400 -5.04 -1.63 19.20
CA ILE A 400 -6.44 -1.34 19.51
C ILE A 400 -7.31 -1.90 18.40
N PHE A 401 -8.28 -2.72 18.75
CA PHE A 401 -9.33 -3.20 17.85
C PHE A 401 -10.63 -2.46 18.11
N THR A 402 -11.38 -2.10 17.07
CA THR A 402 -12.77 -1.67 17.21
C THR A 402 -13.71 -2.69 16.59
N THR A 403 -14.71 -3.13 17.29
CA THR A 403 -15.68 -4.13 16.80
C THR A 403 -17.08 -3.90 17.38
N THR A 404 -18.10 -4.43 16.70
CA THR A 404 -19.47 -4.46 17.21
C THR A 404 -19.77 -5.76 17.96
N ASN A 405 -18.97 -6.81 17.74
CA ASN A 405 -19.18 -8.15 18.28
C ASN A 405 -18.36 -8.39 19.56
N SER A 406 -19.04 -8.76 20.65
CA SER A 406 -18.42 -9.03 21.94
C SER A 406 -17.54 -10.31 21.92
N ASN A 407 -17.92 -11.32 21.13
CA ASN A 407 -17.13 -12.55 21.02
C ASN A 407 -15.81 -12.29 20.32
N THR A 408 -15.84 -11.52 19.23
CA THR A 408 -14.65 -11.06 18.51
C THR A 408 -13.74 -10.24 19.42
N ALA A 409 -14.31 -9.32 20.22
CA ALA A 409 -13.54 -8.53 21.18
C ALA A 409 -12.81 -9.39 22.21
N GLN A 410 -13.48 -10.41 22.75
CA GLN A 410 -12.87 -11.35 23.70
C GLN A 410 -11.79 -12.21 23.05
N ALA A 411 -12.01 -12.68 21.82
CA ALA A 411 -11.03 -13.49 21.08
C ALA A 411 -9.74 -12.70 20.83
N LEU A 412 -9.84 -11.40 20.47
CA LEU A 412 -8.71 -10.55 20.10
C LEU A 412 -7.96 -9.95 21.30
N ALA A 413 -8.66 -9.63 22.40
CA ALA A 413 -8.06 -8.87 23.51
C ALA A 413 -8.29 -9.51 24.89
N SER A 414 -8.86 -10.71 24.96
CA SER A 414 -9.07 -11.46 26.21
C SER A 414 -9.69 -10.60 27.34
N GLN A 415 -8.90 -10.20 28.33
CA GLN A 415 -9.36 -9.39 29.47
C GLN A 415 -9.32 -7.87 29.25
N ASN A 416 -8.76 -7.41 28.11
CA ASN A 416 -8.58 -5.99 27.83
C ASN A 416 -9.70 -5.41 26.96
N VAL A 417 -10.94 -5.74 27.27
CA VAL A 417 -12.11 -5.25 26.54
C VAL A 417 -12.66 -3.99 27.20
N ILE A 418 -12.92 -2.95 26.40
CA ILE A 418 -13.54 -1.68 26.81
C ILE A 418 -14.91 -1.60 26.11
N ALA A 419 -15.98 -1.81 26.87
CA ALA A 419 -17.33 -1.69 26.37
C ALA A 419 -17.78 -0.22 26.31
N LEU A 420 -18.28 0.19 25.13
CA LEU A 420 -18.91 1.49 24.92
C LEU A 420 -20.43 1.32 24.85
N GLN A 421 -21.10 1.98 25.78
CA GLN A 421 -22.54 2.15 25.79
C GLN A 421 -22.92 3.53 25.25
N GLU A 422 -24.20 3.85 25.24
CA GLU A 422 -24.73 5.17 24.93
C GLU A 422 -24.13 6.24 25.87
N LEU A 423 -24.24 7.50 25.51
CA LEU A 423 -23.81 8.59 26.38
C LEU A 423 -24.76 8.73 27.59
N THR A 424 -24.22 9.21 28.70
CA THR A 424 -25.07 9.64 29.81
C THR A 424 -25.92 10.85 29.39
N PRO A 425 -27.11 11.06 29.94
CA PRO A 425 -27.96 12.20 29.60
C PRO A 425 -27.25 13.56 29.65
N ASP A 426 -26.41 13.76 30.68
CA ASP A 426 -25.66 15.01 30.86
C ASP A 426 -24.56 15.18 29.79
N THR A 427 -23.84 14.11 29.49
CA THR A 427 -22.81 14.12 28.43
C THR A 427 -23.47 14.33 27.06
N ALA A 428 -24.60 13.72 26.79
CA ALA A 428 -25.34 13.90 25.54
C ALA A 428 -25.85 15.34 25.39
N LEU A 429 -26.34 15.95 26.48
CA LEU A 429 -26.75 17.35 26.48
C LEU A 429 -25.55 18.29 26.21
N LYS A 430 -24.43 18.03 26.87
CA LYS A 430 -23.20 18.78 26.65
C LYS A 430 -22.72 18.63 25.19
N MET A 431 -22.79 17.42 24.62
CA MET A 431 -22.44 17.18 23.23
C MET A 431 -23.36 17.94 22.28
N LEU A 432 -24.68 17.94 22.50
CA LEU A 432 -25.62 18.73 21.69
C LEU A 432 -25.29 20.22 21.76
N GLN A 433 -25.10 20.77 22.97
CA GLN A 433 -24.74 22.18 23.17
C GLN A 433 -23.45 22.59 22.47
N THR A 434 -22.42 21.73 22.53
CA THR A 434 -21.12 22.00 21.89
C THR A 434 -21.21 21.99 20.38
N ARG A 435 -22.17 21.24 19.81
CA ARG A 435 -22.35 21.09 18.36
C ARG A 435 -23.32 22.10 17.77
N LEU A 436 -24.25 22.65 18.55
CA LEU A 436 -25.15 23.71 18.07
C LEU A 436 -24.37 25.00 17.82
N ALA A 437 -24.67 25.65 16.70
CA ALA A 437 -24.07 26.97 16.33
C ALA A 437 -24.59 28.10 17.23
N ARG A 438 -25.77 27.94 17.84
CA ARG A 438 -26.38 28.89 18.78
C ARG A 438 -26.48 28.29 20.18
N PRO A 439 -26.34 29.09 21.23
CA PRO A 439 -26.56 28.63 22.59
C PRO A 439 -28.01 28.09 22.76
N LEU A 440 -28.14 26.99 23.51
CA LEU A 440 -29.44 26.44 23.85
C LEU A 440 -30.14 27.34 24.85
N ALA A 441 -31.32 27.85 24.52
CA ALA A 441 -32.10 28.67 25.42
C ALA A 441 -32.59 27.84 26.64
N ASN A 442 -32.73 28.46 27.80
CA ASN A 442 -33.22 27.77 29.00
C ASN A 442 -34.61 27.13 28.79
N THR A 443 -35.45 27.75 27.98
CA THR A 443 -36.77 27.24 27.60
C THR A 443 -36.69 25.99 26.69
N GLU A 444 -35.60 25.80 25.98
CA GLU A 444 -35.39 24.66 25.07
C GLU A 444 -34.72 23.46 25.76
N GLN A 445 -34.23 23.60 27.01
CA GLN A 445 -33.52 22.52 27.70
C GLN A 445 -34.39 21.28 27.91
N GLN A 446 -35.67 21.46 28.18
CA GLN A 446 -36.60 20.34 28.35
C GLN A 446 -36.86 19.63 27.02
N GLU A 447 -37.04 20.38 25.95
CA GLU A 447 -37.20 19.85 24.59
C GLU A 447 -35.93 19.11 24.12
N ALA A 448 -34.74 19.64 24.42
CA ALA A 448 -33.47 18.98 24.16
C ALA A 448 -33.35 17.63 24.89
N LYS A 449 -33.76 17.55 26.16
CA LYS A 449 -33.78 16.29 26.91
C LYS A 449 -34.75 15.26 26.30
N TYR A 450 -35.91 15.68 25.82
CA TYR A 450 -36.85 14.81 25.10
C TYR A 450 -36.24 14.31 23.78
N LEU A 451 -35.66 15.22 23.00
CA LEU A 451 -35.02 14.87 21.77
C LEU A 451 -33.86 13.86 22.00
N LEU A 452 -32.98 14.11 22.98
CA LEU A 452 -31.87 13.23 23.31
C LEU A 452 -32.30 11.84 23.74
N ARG A 453 -33.40 11.75 24.52
CA ARG A 453 -33.99 10.45 24.89
C ARG A 453 -34.49 9.71 23.65
N LYS A 454 -35.09 10.40 22.70
CA LYS A 454 -35.58 9.85 21.44
C LYS A 454 -34.41 9.36 20.56
N LEU A 455 -33.31 10.09 20.59
CA LEU A 455 -32.07 9.71 19.91
C LEU A 455 -31.26 8.62 20.63
N LEU A 456 -31.83 8.02 21.68
CA LEU A 456 -31.21 6.99 22.53
C LEU A 456 -29.79 7.39 22.99
N TYR A 457 -29.54 8.68 23.16
CA TYR A 457 -28.23 9.24 23.56
C TYR A 457 -27.05 8.80 22.66
N LEU A 458 -27.30 8.46 21.39
CA LEU A 458 -26.30 8.00 20.43
C LEU A 458 -25.49 9.17 19.87
N PRO A 459 -24.16 9.16 19.98
CA PRO A 459 -23.32 10.24 19.46
C PRO A 459 -23.56 10.57 17.99
N LEU A 460 -23.73 9.58 17.14
CA LEU A 460 -23.97 9.79 15.70
C LEU A 460 -25.29 10.52 15.45
N ALA A 461 -26.39 10.04 16.05
CA ALA A 461 -27.70 10.65 15.90
C ALA A 461 -27.73 12.10 16.44
N ILE A 462 -27.08 12.36 17.58
CA ILE A 462 -26.94 13.71 18.15
C ILE A 462 -26.15 14.63 17.21
N ALA A 463 -25.06 14.12 16.62
CA ALA A 463 -24.25 14.90 15.68
C ALA A 463 -25.02 15.29 14.42
N GLN A 464 -25.77 14.36 13.86
CA GLN A 464 -26.61 14.58 12.67
C GLN A 464 -27.76 15.53 12.98
N ALA A 465 -28.46 15.35 14.10
CA ALA A 465 -29.52 16.26 14.54
C ALA A 465 -29.01 17.69 14.70
N ALA A 466 -27.86 17.87 15.37
CA ALA A 466 -27.24 19.18 15.53
C ALA A 466 -26.84 19.80 14.17
N ALA A 467 -26.25 19.02 13.28
CA ALA A 467 -25.86 19.47 11.95
C ALA A 467 -27.07 19.91 11.11
N CYS A 468 -28.15 19.14 11.15
CA CYS A 468 -29.40 19.48 10.47
C CYS A 468 -30.02 20.77 11.05
N MET A 469 -30.11 20.92 12.38
CA MET A 469 -30.63 22.12 13.04
C MET A 469 -29.79 23.36 12.69
N ASN A 470 -28.46 23.24 12.66
CA ASN A 470 -27.57 24.35 12.31
C ASN A 470 -27.75 24.78 10.86
N THR A 471 -27.87 23.83 9.93
CA THR A 471 -28.00 24.11 8.51
C THR A 471 -29.36 24.70 8.15
N SER A 472 -30.43 24.18 8.73
CA SER A 472 -31.80 24.62 8.46
C SER A 472 -32.27 25.79 9.35
N GLY A 473 -31.48 26.18 10.34
CA GLY A 473 -31.84 27.23 11.30
C GLY A 473 -33.02 26.87 12.22
N MET A 474 -33.30 25.56 12.39
CA MET A 474 -34.44 25.08 13.18
C MET A 474 -34.18 25.17 14.69
N THR A 475 -35.29 25.38 15.46
CA THR A 475 -35.28 25.19 16.89
C THR A 475 -35.32 23.69 17.23
N VAL A 476 -34.90 23.33 18.45
CA VAL A 476 -34.98 21.94 18.93
C VAL A 476 -36.39 21.40 18.88
N GLN A 477 -37.38 22.21 19.27
CA GLN A 477 -38.79 21.84 19.24
C GLN A 477 -39.28 21.55 17.82
N LYS A 478 -38.97 22.44 16.84
CA LYS A 478 -39.37 22.25 15.46
C LYS A 478 -38.73 21.00 14.87
N TYR A 479 -37.42 20.78 15.12
CA TYR A 479 -36.72 19.60 14.67
C TYR A 479 -37.37 18.30 15.24
N ARG A 480 -37.69 18.28 16.54
CA ARG A 480 -38.35 17.14 17.19
C ARG A 480 -39.71 16.82 16.55
N THR A 481 -40.57 17.82 16.34
CA THR A 481 -41.88 17.64 15.74
C THR A 481 -41.78 17.06 14.32
N GLN A 482 -40.87 17.58 13.51
CA GLN A 482 -40.65 17.06 12.15
C GLN A 482 -40.01 15.67 12.13
N LEU A 483 -39.18 15.34 13.12
CA LEU A 483 -38.63 13.99 13.28
C LEU A 483 -39.73 12.99 13.60
N ASP A 484 -40.74 13.39 14.42
CA ASP A 484 -41.92 12.57 14.76
C ASP A 484 -42.74 12.19 13.49
N GLU A 485 -42.90 13.13 12.58
CA GLU A 485 -43.61 12.92 11.30
C GLU A 485 -42.87 11.94 10.36
N HIS A 486 -41.55 11.80 10.50
CA HIS A 486 -40.74 10.90 9.67
C HIS A 486 -40.46 9.54 10.33
N GLU A 487 -40.87 9.34 11.57
CA GLU A 487 -40.68 8.06 12.29
C GLU A 487 -41.48 6.90 11.67
N GLU A 488 -42.64 7.14 11.09
CA GLU A 488 -43.43 6.12 10.42
C GLU A 488 -42.65 5.48 9.27
N LEU A 489 -41.87 6.28 8.50
CA LEU A 489 -40.99 5.78 7.45
C LEU A 489 -39.81 4.97 8.02
N ALA A 490 -39.34 5.32 9.20
CA ALA A 490 -38.26 4.61 9.87
C ALA A 490 -38.73 3.31 10.55
N LEU A 491 -40.02 3.18 10.88
CA LEU A 491 -40.63 1.94 11.37
C LEU A 491 -40.78 0.88 10.27
N GLU A 492 -41.10 1.26 9.03
CA GLU A 492 -41.04 0.36 7.87
C GLU A 492 -39.63 -0.20 7.62
N TYR A 493 -38.62 0.55 8.04
CA TYR A 493 -37.21 0.17 8.00
C TYR A 493 -36.84 -1.00 8.92
N SER A 494 -37.51 -1.11 10.09
CA SER A 494 -37.08 -2.03 11.16
C SER A 494 -37.55 -3.49 10.97
N GLY A 495 -38.31 -3.79 9.90
CA GLY A 495 -38.99 -5.08 9.75
C GLY A 495 -38.14 -6.30 9.36
N ASP A 496 -36.95 -6.14 8.78
CA ASP A 496 -36.31 -7.24 8.03
C ASP A 496 -34.83 -7.56 8.31
N SER A 497 -34.17 -6.94 9.26
CA SER A 497 -32.73 -7.22 9.46
C SER A 497 -32.30 -7.32 10.92
N SER A 498 -31.84 -8.52 11.31
CA SER A 498 -31.42 -8.87 12.67
C SER A 498 -29.93 -8.61 12.97
N GLU A 499 -29.12 -8.11 12.04
CA GLU A 499 -27.69 -7.89 12.27
C GLU A 499 -27.33 -6.40 12.35
N GLY A 500 -26.95 -5.95 13.55
CA GLY A 500 -26.34 -4.63 13.78
C GLY A 500 -27.30 -3.50 14.21
N MET A 501 -28.58 -3.75 14.42
CA MET A 501 -29.54 -2.74 14.90
C MET A 501 -29.55 -2.62 16.43
N LEU A 502 -29.63 -1.37 16.91
CA LEU A 502 -29.72 -1.02 18.34
C LEU A 502 -31.08 -1.30 18.96
N SER A 503 -32.12 -1.46 18.15
CA SER A 503 -33.53 -1.58 18.59
C SER A 503 -34.07 -2.96 18.21
N GLY A 504 -34.85 -3.56 19.12
CA GLY A 504 -35.60 -4.80 18.86
C GLY A 504 -36.66 -4.63 17.76
N PRO A 505 -37.26 -5.73 17.27
CA PRO A 505 -38.28 -5.68 16.23
C PRO A 505 -39.44 -4.76 16.64
N GLY A 506 -39.76 -3.79 15.75
CA GLY A 506 -40.85 -2.83 15.93
C GLY A 506 -40.48 -1.49 16.57
N VAL A 507 -39.18 -1.20 16.79
CA VAL A 507 -38.71 0.10 17.30
C VAL A 507 -37.89 0.79 16.18
N ALA A 508 -38.26 2.02 15.81
CA ALA A 508 -37.53 2.79 14.82
C ALA A 508 -36.08 3.05 15.27
N ASP A 509 -35.10 2.80 14.39
CA ASP A 509 -33.73 3.19 14.65
C ASP A 509 -33.60 4.72 14.59
N PRO A 510 -33.24 5.39 15.71
CA PRO A 510 -33.16 6.85 15.74
C PRO A 510 -32.11 7.43 14.81
N ALA A 511 -31.04 6.69 14.52
CA ALA A 511 -30.03 7.12 13.57
C ALA A 511 -30.57 7.08 12.14
N ALA A 512 -31.40 6.09 11.80
CA ALA A 512 -32.08 6.02 10.52
C ALA A 512 -33.13 7.14 10.35
N ALA A 513 -33.91 7.42 11.38
CA ALA A 513 -34.91 8.50 11.35
C ALA A 513 -34.26 9.88 11.14
N THR A 514 -33.19 10.19 11.89
CA THR A 514 -32.42 11.45 11.70
C THR A 514 -31.81 11.55 10.32
N LEU A 515 -31.35 10.42 9.77
CA LEU A 515 -30.78 10.37 8.44
C LEU A 515 -31.83 10.64 7.36
N PHE A 516 -32.98 9.98 7.40
CA PHE A 516 -34.06 10.17 6.41
C PHE A 516 -34.55 11.61 6.42
N PHE A 517 -34.66 12.20 7.60
CA PHE A 517 -34.97 13.61 7.75
C PHE A 517 -33.91 14.50 7.09
N SER A 518 -32.62 14.26 7.38
CA SER A 518 -31.52 15.02 6.79
C SER A 518 -31.46 14.89 5.26
N MET A 519 -31.77 13.70 4.71
CA MET A 519 -31.82 13.44 3.27
C MET A 519 -32.88 14.28 2.54
N SER A 520 -34.07 14.45 3.14
CA SER A 520 -35.12 15.28 2.55
C SER A 520 -34.66 16.73 2.40
N HIS A 521 -33.93 17.24 3.38
CA HIS A 521 -33.36 18.57 3.36
C HIS A 521 -32.19 18.70 2.37
N VAL A 522 -31.25 17.76 2.35
CA VAL A 522 -30.14 17.76 1.37
C VAL A 522 -30.68 17.83 -0.06
N ARG A 523 -31.73 17.03 -0.38
CA ARG A 523 -32.31 17.04 -1.72
C ARG A 523 -32.97 18.39 -2.07
N HIS A 524 -33.55 19.05 -1.09
CA HIS A 524 -34.13 20.37 -1.25
C HIS A 524 -33.04 21.43 -1.46
N ASP A 525 -31.97 21.39 -0.69
CA ASP A 525 -30.90 22.37 -0.70
C ASP A 525 -29.99 22.24 -1.92
N ASN A 526 -29.66 21.00 -2.33
CA ASN A 526 -28.81 20.72 -3.47
C ASN A 526 -29.08 19.31 -4.03
N ALA A 527 -29.72 19.25 -5.20
CA ALA A 527 -30.05 17.98 -5.83
C ALA A 527 -28.81 17.14 -6.15
N LEU A 528 -27.72 17.78 -6.61
CA LEU A 528 -26.45 17.11 -6.92
C LEU A 528 -25.82 16.46 -5.68
N ALA A 529 -25.96 17.09 -4.51
CA ALA A 529 -25.51 16.50 -3.25
C ALA A 529 -26.28 15.22 -2.90
N ALA A 530 -27.60 15.20 -3.15
CA ALA A 530 -28.41 14.00 -2.97
C ALA A 530 -28.01 12.90 -3.97
N ASP A 531 -27.74 13.24 -5.23
CA ASP A 531 -27.27 12.29 -6.25
C ASP A 531 -25.93 11.65 -5.84
N TYR A 532 -25.03 12.42 -5.24
CA TYR A 532 -23.76 11.88 -4.71
C TYR A 532 -23.98 10.89 -3.58
N LEU A 533 -24.94 11.11 -2.68
CA LEU A 533 -25.28 10.14 -1.64
C LEU A 533 -25.89 8.87 -2.21
N PHE A 534 -26.71 8.98 -3.24
CA PHE A 534 -27.31 7.80 -3.88
C PHE A 534 -26.28 6.98 -4.63
N LEU A 535 -25.36 7.61 -5.33
CA LEU A 535 -24.21 6.94 -5.92
C LEU A 535 -23.36 6.27 -4.85
N ALA A 536 -23.04 7.00 -3.76
CA ALA A 536 -22.25 6.49 -2.66
C ALA A 536 -22.89 5.29 -1.94
N ALA A 537 -24.23 5.16 -1.97
CA ALA A 537 -24.94 3.99 -1.45
C ALA A 537 -24.77 2.72 -2.32
N CYS A 538 -24.31 2.89 -3.57
CA CYS A 538 -24.13 1.82 -4.55
C CYS A 538 -22.66 1.39 -4.76
N VAL A 539 -21.72 2.00 -4.05
CA VAL A 539 -20.28 1.66 -4.04
C VAL A 539 -19.80 1.31 -2.64
N ASP A 540 -18.57 0.86 -2.50
CA ASP A 540 -17.97 0.76 -1.15
C ASP A 540 -17.99 2.12 -0.44
N ARG A 541 -18.27 2.11 0.86
CA ARG A 541 -18.46 3.32 1.68
C ARG A 541 -17.20 4.11 1.98
N LYS A 542 -16.04 3.55 1.69
CA LYS A 542 -14.73 4.13 1.99
C LYS A 542 -14.02 4.55 0.72
N ASP A 543 -13.18 5.56 0.83
CA ASP A 543 -12.32 6.04 -0.26
C ASP A 543 -13.05 6.32 -1.58
N ILE A 544 -14.27 6.84 -1.52
CA ILE A 544 -15.07 7.19 -2.70
C ILE A 544 -14.37 8.32 -3.44
N SER A 545 -13.73 7.98 -4.55
CA SER A 545 -12.97 8.94 -5.37
C SER A 545 -13.86 10.06 -5.91
N LEU A 546 -13.39 11.31 -5.83
CA LEU A 546 -14.10 12.46 -6.42
C LEU A 546 -14.21 12.36 -7.93
N GLU A 547 -13.46 11.50 -8.61
CA GLU A 547 -13.60 11.23 -10.05
C GLU A 547 -14.90 10.51 -10.39
N LEU A 548 -15.48 9.75 -9.45
CA LEU A 548 -16.79 9.10 -9.59
C LEU A 548 -17.95 10.10 -9.53
N LEU A 549 -17.72 11.28 -8.92
CA LEU A 549 -18.73 12.29 -8.66
C LEU A 549 -18.79 13.29 -9.82
N GLU A 550 -19.68 13.03 -10.79
CA GLU A 550 -19.86 13.90 -11.95
C GLU A 550 -20.48 15.24 -11.59
N ALA A 551 -20.00 16.32 -12.21
CA ALA A 551 -20.57 17.65 -12.06
C ALA A 551 -20.33 18.50 -13.31
N ALA A 552 -21.18 19.46 -13.56
CA ALA A 552 -21.04 20.42 -14.66
C ALA A 552 -19.76 21.29 -14.51
N SER A 553 -19.28 21.49 -13.29
CA SER A 553 -18.05 22.23 -12.99
C SER A 553 -17.41 21.74 -11.70
N PRO A 554 -16.09 21.93 -11.51
CA PRO A 554 -15.41 21.64 -10.23
C PRO A 554 -16.04 22.40 -9.04
N GLN A 555 -16.52 23.63 -9.26
CA GLN A 555 -17.20 24.44 -8.24
C GLN A 555 -18.53 23.82 -7.82
N ALA A 556 -19.35 23.37 -8.77
CA ALA A 556 -20.63 22.72 -8.48
C ALA A 556 -20.43 21.44 -7.64
N ARG A 557 -19.40 20.65 -7.96
CA ARG A 557 -19.01 19.46 -7.16
C ARG A 557 -18.64 19.86 -5.74
N GLU A 558 -17.77 20.87 -5.60
CA GLU A 558 -17.32 21.32 -4.28
C GLU A 558 -18.49 21.88 -3.43
N ASP A 559 -19.41 22.59 -4.04
CA ASP A 559 -20.58 23.12 -3.34
C ASP A 559 -21.54 22.00 -2.90
N ALA A 560 -21.72 20.98 -3.73
CA ALA A 560 -22.49 19.78 -3.36
C ALA A 560 -21.84 19.05 -2.16
N ILE A 561 -20.52 18.84 -2.20
CA ILE A 561 -19.78 18.19 -1.10
C ILE A 561 -19.85 19.04 0.19
N LYS A 562 -19.78 20.37 0.10
CA LYS A 562 -19.95 21.26 1.27
C LYS A 562 -21.33 21.10 1.92
N VAL A 563 -22.38 20.88 1.12
CA VAL A 563 -23.71 20.59 1.65
C VAL A 563 -23.69 19.29 2.45
N LEU A 564 -23.08 18.22 1.92
CA LEU A 564 -22.97 16.94 2.61
C LEU A 564 -22.18 17.05 3.93
N ASP A 565 -21.09 17.82 3.94
CA ASP A 565 -20.32 18.12 5.15
C ASP A 565 -21.16 18.86 6.21
N LYS A 566 -21.94 19.86 5.79
CA LYS A 566 -22.80 20.62 6.70
C LYS A 566 -23.83 19.74 7.41
N TYR A 567 -24.33 18.71 6.73
CA TYR A 567 -25.25 17.73 7.30
C TYR A 567 -24.55 16.57 8.02
N ALA A 568 -23.21 16.58 8.11
CA ALA A 568 -22.39 15.52 8.73
C ALA A 568 -22.65 14.11 8.17
N LEU A 569 -22.89 14.01 6.86
CA LEU A 569 -23.19 12.76 6.17
C LEU A 569 -21.95 12.09 5.59
N VAL A 570 -20.93 12.88 5.27
CA VAL A 570 -19.66 12.42 4.72
C VAL A 570 -18.48 12.89 5.57
N THR A 571 -17.36 12.20 5.43
CA THR A 571 -16.07 12.64 5.97
C THR A 571 -15.10 12.82 4.80
N ARG A 572 -14.47 13.98 4.71
CA ARG A 572 -13.50 14.26 3.64
C ARG A 572 -12.13 13.68 3.96
N ARG A 573 -11.46 13.19 2.92
CA ARG A 573 -10.04 12.88 2.90
C ARG A 573 -9.33 13.80 1.90
N PRO A 574 -8.93 15.02 2.29
CA PRO A 574 -8.38 16.00 1.36
C PRO A 574 -7.12 15.54 0.64
N ALA A 575 -6.23 14.83 1.34
CA ALA A 575 -4.97 14.32 0.78
C ALA A 575 -5.20 13.28 -0.33
N GLU A 576 -6.31 12.54 -0.28
CA GLU A 576 -6.63 11.44 -1.19
C GLU A 576 -7.69 11.83 -2.22
N SER A 577 -8.22 13.06 -2.16
CA SER A 577 -9.33 13.51 -2.99
C SER A 577 -10.53 12.55 -2.96
N ALA A 578 -10.95 12.17 -1.74
CA ALA A 578 -11.97 11.17 -1.50
C ALA A 578 -12.95 11.54 -0.40
N LEU A 579 -14.05 10.77 -0.35
CA LEU A 579 -15.08 10.85 0.67
C LEU A 579 -15.28 9.48 1.32
N ASP A 580 -15.54 9.48 2.64
CA ASP A 580 -15.99 8.31 3.39
C ASP A 580 -17.41 8.51 3.89
N LEU A 581 -18.20 7.44 3.91
CA LEU A 581 -19.48 7.40 4.57
C LEU A 581 -19.40 6.54 5.86
N HIS A 582 -20.10 6.99 6.89
CA HIS A 582 -20.29 6.14 8.07
C HIS A 582 -21.14 4.91 7.70
N ARG A 583 -20.82 3.71 8.23
CA ARG A 583 -21.52 2.45 7.90
C ARG A 583 -23.04 2.56 8.03
N LEU A 584 -23.54 3.12 9.14
CA LEU A 584 -24.99 3.29 9.35
C LEU A 584 -25.63 4.23 8.35
N VAL A 585 -24.92 5.30 7.94
CA VAL A 585 -25.37 6.22 6.90
C VAL A 585 -25.51 5.48 5.57
N HIS A 586 -24.47 4.73 5.19
CA HIS A 586 -24.45 3.95 3.96
C HIS A 586 -25.58 2.90 3.92
N GLN A 587 -25.77 2.12 4.99
CA GLN A 587 -26.80 1.10 5.09
C GLN A 587 -28.21 1.73 5.00
N ALA A 588 -28.45 2.84 5.72
CA ALA A 588 -29.72 3.51 5.71
C ALA A 588 -30.07 4.14 4.35
N LEU A 589 -29.08 4.74 3.65
CA LEU A 589 -29.24 5.26 2.28
C LEU A 589 -29.64 4.14 1.32
N ARG A 590 -28.95 3.01 1.39
CA ARG A 590 -29.25 1.85 0.55
C ARG A 590 -30.67 1.33 0.76
N LYS A 591 -31.09 1.19 2.02
CA LYS A 591 -32.44 0.76 2.37
C LYS A 591 -33.47 1.78 1.92
N TRP A 592 -33.20 3.07 2.09
CA TRP A 592 -34.06 4.15 1.59
C TRP A 592 -34.29 4.06 0.06
N LEU A 593 -33.21 3.82 -0.72
CA LEU A 593 -33.32 3.61 -2.16
C LEU A 593 -34.12 2.35 -2.51
N GLN A 594 -33.95 1.28 -1.71
CA GLN A 594 -34.68 0.02 -1.87
C GLN A 594 -36.18 0.21 -1.64
N LEU A 595 -36.59 0.86 -0.56
CA LEU A 595 -37.99 1.15 -0.22
C LEU A 595 -38.69 2.01 -1.30
N ARG A 596 -37.93 2.88 -1.95
CA ARG A 596 -38.44 3.73 -3.06
C ARG A 596 -38.33 3.09 -4.42
N GLY A 597 -37.87 1.85 -4.52
CA GLY A 597 -37.71 1.16 -5.81
C GLY A 597 -36.64 1.77 -6.70
N GLN A 598 -35.76 2.63 -6.18
CA GLN A 598 -34.75 3.38 -6.93
C GLN A 598 -33.36 2.73 -6.89
N LEU A 599 -33.13 1.72 -6.06
CA LEU A 599 -31.83 1.10 -5.88
C LEU A 599 -31.25 0.57 -7.19
N ARG A 600 -32.08 -0.11 -8.01
CA ARG A 600 -31.67 -0.65 -9.31
C ARG A 600 -31.19 0.46 -10.25
N GLN A 601 -31.96 1.53 -10.36
CA GLN A 601 -31.63 2.67 -11.24
C GLN A 601 -30.29 3.31 -10.83
N TRP A 602 -30.07 3.50 -9.52
CA TRP A 602 -28.84 4.10 -9.02
C TRP A 602 -27.64 3.17 -9.12
N THR A 603 -27.83 1.85 -8.93
CA THR A 603 -26.77 0.86 -9.16
C THR A 603 -26.33 0.88 -10.63
N GLN A 604 -27.28 0.93 -11.56
CA GLN A 604 -26.98 1.02 -13.00
C GLN A 604 -26.27 2.32 -13.38
N HIS A 605 -26.74 3.45 -12.87
CA HIS A 605 -26.05 4.73 -13.03
C HIS A 605 -24.60 4.67 -12.49
N THR A 606 -24.42 4.06 -11.33
CA THR A 606 -23.10 3.88 -10.70
C THR A 606 -22.18 2.99 -11.54
N ILE A 607 -22.67 1.89 -12.11
CA ILE A 607 -21.93 1.03 -13.04
C ILE A 607 -21.47 1.83 -14.27
N THR A 608 -22.36 2.66 -14.84
CA THR A 608 -21.99 3.54 -15.96
C THR A 608 -20.89 4.52 -15.59
N GLN A 609 -20.94 5.11 -14.40
CA GLN A 609 -19.90 6.02 -13.91
C GLN A 609 -18.57 5.28 -13.66
N LEU A 610 -18.62 4.09 -13.07
CA LEU A 610 -17.44 3.25 -12.86
C LEU A 610 -16.79 2.89 -14.20
N LEU A 611 -17.55 2.45 -15.20
CA LEU A 611 -17.01 2.12 -16.52
C LEU A 611 -16.28 3.29 -17.18
N ARG A 612 -16.74 4.52 -16.95
CA ARG A 612 -16.13 5.74 -17.49
C ARG A 612 -14.76 6.03 -16.88
N VAL A 613 -14.58 5.78 -15.58
CA VAL A 613 -13.37 6.14 -14.85
C VAL A 613 -12.43 4.97 -14.60
N PHE A 614 -12.92 3.72 -14.72
CA PHE A 614 -12.15 2.51 -14.50
C PHE A 614 -11.14 2.34 -15.63
N PRO A 615 -9.82 2.38 -15.34
CA PRO A 615 -8.79 2.30 -16.36
C PRO A 615 -8.67 0.89 -16.94
N ASP A 616 -7.82 0.74 -17.94
CA ASP A 616 -7.38 -0.56 -18.42
C ASP A 616 -6.47 -1.27 -17.41
N ASN A 617 -6.15 -2.53 -17.69
CA ASN A 617 -5.33 -3.39 -16.84
C ASN A 617 -3.82 -3.22 -17.04
N GLU A 618 -3.37 -2.12 -17.66
CA GLU A 618 -1.96 -1.82 -17.78
C GLU A 618 -1.31 -1.58 -16.40
N HIS A 619 -0.08 -2.04 -16.26
CA HIS A 619 0.65 -1.93 -14.99
C HIS A 619 0.80 -0.48 -14.50
N SER A 620 0.92 0.47 -15.42
CA SER A 620 0.96 1.91 -15.13
C SER A 620 -0.28 2.43 -14.37
N ASN A 621 -1.41 1.77 -14.53
CA ASN A 621 -2.70 2.11 -13.92
C ASN A 621 -2.99 1.37 -12.61
N ARG A 622 -2.05 0.57 -12.11
CA ARG A 622 -2.24 -0.35 -10.97
C ARG A 622 -2.78 0.34 -9.71
N SER A 623 -2.23 1.49 -9.36
CA SER A 623 -2.70 2.27 -8.19
C SER A 623 -4.14 2.75 -8.36
N LYS A 624 -4.52 3.15 -9.57
CA LYS A 624 -5.85 3.69 -9.88
C LYS A 624 -6.92 2.60 -9.86
N TRP A 625 -6.70 1.48 -10.56
CA TRP A 625 -7.70 0.42 -10.59
C TRP A 625 -7.79 -0.34 -9.25
N ARG A 626 -6.71 -0.49 -8.49
CA ARG A 626 -6.75 -1.05 -7.13
C ARG A 626 -7.67 -0.23 -6.21
N ARG A 627 -7.69 1.08 -6.38
CA ARG A 627 -8.55 1.97 -5.63
C ARG A 627 -10.02 1.86 -6.04
N LEU A 628 -10.30 1.68 -7.35
CA LEU A 628 -11.66 1.60 -7.88
C LEU A 628 -12.27 0.19 -7.80
N LEU A 629 -11.44 -0.85 -7.69
CA LEU A 629 -11.87 -2.25 -7.70
C LEU A 629 -12.86 -2.59 -6.57
N PRO A 630 -12.67 -2.19 -5.29
CA PRO A 630 -13.65 -2.43 -4.23
C PRO A 630 -15.03 -1.82 -4.54
N HIS A 631 -15.06 -0.63 -5.13
CA HIS A 631 -16.30 0.03 -5.55
C HIS A 631 -17.01 -0.72 -6.66
N ALA A 632 -16.24 -1.20 -7.63
CA ALA A 632 -16.78 -1.98 -8.76
C ALA A 632 -17.30 -3.35 -8.28
N GLN A 633 -16.55 -4.07 -7.45
CA GLN A 633 -16.97 -5.34 -6.85
C GLN A 633 -18.23 -5.16 -5.99
N TYR A 634 -18.29 -4.08 -5.20
CA TYR A 634 -19.48 -3.76 -4.41
C TYR A 634 -20.72 -3.52 -5.29
N ALA A 635 -20.59 -2.74 -6.36
CA ALA A 635 -21.68 -2.49 -7.29
C ALA A 635 -22.14 -3.77 -7.99
N LEU A 636 -21.21 -4.67 -8.35
CA LEU A 636 -21.50 -5.95 -9.00
C LEU A 636 -22.14 -6.98 -8.07
N SER A 637 -21.78 -7.01 -6.79
CA SER A 637 -22.23 -8.03 -5.83
C SER A 637 -23.71 -7.91 -5.43
N HIS A 638 -24.34 -6.75 -5.67
CA HIS A 638 -25.66 -6.43 -5.14
C HIS A 638 -26.75 -6.30 -6.23
N VAL A 639 -26.54 -6.91 -7.37
CA VAL A 639 -27.53 -6.85 -8.48
C VAL A 639 -28.48 -8.03 -8.42
N LEU A 640 -29.78 -7.75 -8.69
CA LEU A 640 -30.84 -8.74 -8.77
C LEU A 640 -30.64 -9.67 -9.99
N ALA A 641 -30.99 -10.95 -9.85
CA ALA A 641 -30.66 -12.04 -10.77
C ALA A 641 -31.18 -11.90 -12.23
N ASP A 642 -32.03 -10.94 -12.51
CA ASP A 642 -32.70 -10.76 -13.84
C ASP A 642 -32.10 -9.63 -14.69
N ASP A 643 -30.90 -9.12 -14.38
CA ASP A 643 -30.32 -7.97 -15.07
C ASP A 643 -29.48 -8.38 -16.29
N ASP A 644 -30.09 -8.20 -17.45
CA ASP A 644 -29.51 -8.41 -18.77
C ASP A 644 -28.62 -7.24 -19.25
N ASP A 645 -27.93 -6.54 -18.32
CA ASP A 645 -27.19 -5.32 -18.60
C ASP A 645 -25.79 -5.59 -19.16
N GLU A 646 -25.55 -5.14 -20.40
CA GLU A 646 -24.27 -5.24 -21.09
C GLU A 646 -23.16 -4.48 -20.33
N GLN A 647 -23.47 -3.30 -19.79
CA GLN A 647 -22.51 -2.49 -19.04
C GLN A 647 -22.02 -3.22 -17.77
N ARG A 648 -22.88 -3.99 -17.13
CA ARG A 648 -22.50 -4.82 -15.99
C ARG A 648 -21.50 -5.90 -16.38
N LEU A 649 -21.73 -6.56 -17.52
CA LEU A 649 -20.79 -7.57 -18.03
C LEU A 649 -19.45 -6.95 -18.40
N ASP A 650 -19.46 -5.75 -18.97
CA ASP A 650 -18.23 -5.03 -19.30
C ASP A 650 -17.44 -4.62 -18.04
N LEU A 651 -18.15 -4.17 -17.00
CA LEU A 651 -17.49 -3.85 -15.73
C LEU A 651 -16.94 -5.12 -15.07
N ALA A 652 -17.70 -6.22 -15.05
CA ALA A 652 -17.25 -7.50 -14.52
C ALA A 652 -16.03 -8.02 -15.29
N TRP A 653 -16.04 -7.88 -16.62
CA TRP A 653 -14.89 -8.23 -17.47
C TRP A 653 -13.65 -7.39 -17.15
N LYS A 654 -13.79 -6.07 -17.03
CA LYS A 654 -12.68 -5.19 -16.63
C LYS A 654 -12.13 -5.55 -15.26
N CYS A 655 -12.99 -5.81 -14.28
CA CYS A 655 -12.57 -6.25 -12.95
C CYS A 655 -11.84 -7.60 -13.01
N ALA A 656 -12.34 -8.58 -13.76
CA ALA A 656 -11.74 -9.89 -13.88
C ALA A 656 -10.34 -9.83 -14.52
N THR A 657 -10.17 -9.06 -15.61
CA THR A 657 -8.88 -8.87 -16.28
C THR A 657 -7.88 -8.13 -15.39
N THR A 658 -8.35 -7.18 -14.60
CA THR A 658 -7.53 -6.43 -13.64
C THR A 658 -7.06 -7.32 -12.49
N LEU A 659 -7.96 -8.12 -11.91
CA LEU A 659 -7.65 -9.11 -10.87
C LEU A 659 -6.66 -10.16 -11.36
N TYR A 660 -6.82 -10.62 -12.61
CA TYR A 660 -5.88 -11.52 -13.26
C TYR A 660 -4.47 -10.91 -13.36
N SER A 661 -4.39 -9.65 -13.82
CA SER A 661 -3.12 -8.91 -13.93
C SER A 661 -2.48 -8.62 -12.55
N ASP A 662 -3.28 -8.58 -11.48
CA ASP A 662 -2.82 -8.42 -10.09
C ASP A 662 -2.41 -9.74 -9.41
N GLY A 663 -2.58 -10.89 -10.11
CA GLY A 663 -2.29 -12.22 -9.56
C GLY A 663 -3.38 -12.79 -8.63
N ARG A 664 -4.52 -12.12 -8.50
CA ARG A 664 -5.68 -12.53 -7.68
C ARG A 664 -6.57 -13.52 -8.44
N TYR A 665 -6.00 -14.66 -8.81
CA TYR A 665 -6.61 -15.62 -9.74
C TYR A 665 -7.92 -16.25 -9.23
N GLU A 666 -8.10 -16.44 -7.91
CA GLU A 666 -9.35 -16.97 -7.35
C GLU A 666 -10.52 -16.04 -7.58
N GLU A 667 -10.35 -14.76 -7.32
CA GLU A 667 -11.37 -13.75 -7.51
C GLU A 667 -11.62 -13.46 -9.00
N ALA A 668 -10.56 -13.42 -9.80
CA ALA A 668 -10.67 -13.32 -11.26
C ALA A 668 -11.49 -14.47 -11.86
N LYS A 669 -11.28 -15.71 -11.39
CA LYS A 669 -12.02 -16.91 -11.80
C LYS A 669 -13.52 -16.73 -11.59
N GLU A 670 -13.95 -16.26 -10.40
CA GLU A 670 -15.36 -16.07 -10.08
C GLU A 670 -16.06 -15.14 -11.07
N LEU A 671 -15.44 -14.01 -11.39
CA LEU A 671 -15.97 -13.05 -12.35
C LEU A 671 -15.89 -13.58 -13.79
N PHE A 672 -14.79 -14.25 -14.19
CA PHE A 672 -14.69 -14.85 -15.53
C PHE A 672 -15.72 -15.94 -15.76
N VAL A 673 -16.02 -16.78 -14.75
CA VAL A 673 -17.09 -17.78 -14.84
C VAL A 673 -18.43 -17.09 -15.05
N GLN A 674 -18.76 -16.07 -14.27
CA GLN A 674 -20.01 -15.33 -14.42
C GLN A 674 -20.16 -14.68 -15.80
N VAL A 675 -19.10 -14.02 -16.28
CA VAL A 675 -19.09 -13.39 -17.62
C VAL A 675 -19.23 -14.45 -18.72
N MET A 676 -18.47 -15.55 -18.62
CA MET A 676 -18.49 -16.63 -19.60
C MET A 676 -19.88 -17.28 -19.70
N GLU A 677 -20.49 -17.64 -18.57
CA GLU A 677 -21.83 -18.24 -18.53
C GLU A 677 -22.90 -17.32 -19.10
N THR A 678 -22.83 -16.03 -18.75
CA THR A 678 -23.80 -15.04 -19.27
C THR A 678 -23.62 -14.85 -20.77
N ARG A 679 -22.37 -14.70 -21.28
CA ARG A 679 -22.11 -14.57 -22.72
C ARG A 679 -22.51 -15.84 -23.46
N LYS A 680 -22.25 -17.02 -22.92
CA LYS A 680 -22.65 -18.31 -23.50
C LYS A 680 -24.19 -18.41 -23.65
N THR A 681 -24.93 -17.96 -22.63
CA THR A 681 -26.40 -17.96 -22.65
C THR A 681 -26.97 -16.97 -23.64
N LYS A 682 -26.38 -15.76 -23.75
CA LYS A 682 -26.90 -14.68 -24.60
C LYS A 682 -26.46 -14.77 -26.05
N LEU A 683 -25.20 -15.04 -26.29
CA LEU A 683 -24.57 -14.96 -27.61
C LEU A 683 -24.35 -16.34 -28.22
N GLY A 684 -24.41 -17.40 -27.42
CA GLY A 684 -24.10 -18.75 -27.84
C GLY A 684 -22.65 -19.18 -27.51
N ALA A 685 -22.41 -20.50 -27.52
CA ALA A 685 -21.12 -21.09 -27.17
C ALA A 685 -20.02 -20.73 -28.19
N ASP A 686 -20.36 -20.53 -29.44
CA ASP A 686 -19.41 -20.33 -30.53
C ASP A 686 -19.12 -18.84 -30.82
N HIS A 687 -19.75 -17.93 -30.07
CA HIS A 687 -19.56 -16.48 -30.27
C HIS A 687 -18.12 -16.08 -29.88
N PRO A 688 -17.45 -15.20 -30.65
CA PRO A 688 -16.09 -14.77 -30.39
C PRO A 688 -15.84 -14.28 -28.95
N ASP A 689 -16.77 -13.49 -28.38
CA ASP A 689 -16.65 -12.97 -27.03
C ASP A 689 -16.80 -14.10 -25.96
N THR A 690 -17.64 -15.11 -26.23
CA THR A 690 -17.75 -16.29 -25.37
C THR A 690 -16.43 -17.06 -25.35
N LEU A 691 -15.90 -17.32 -26.55
CA LEU A 691 -14.62 -18.02 -26.71
C LEU A 691 -13.45 -17.25 -26.06
N THR A 692 -13.47 -15.91 -26.14
CA THR A 692 -12.48 -15.07 -25.45
C THR A 692 -12.61 -15.17 -23.93
N SER A 693 -13.84 -15.22 -23.40
CA SER A 693 -14.08 -15.41 -21.96
C SER A 693 -13.59 -16.79 -21.48
N MET A 694 -13.84 -17.83 -22.29
CA MET A 694 -13.35 -19.19 -22.00
C MET A 694 -11.82 -19.26 -22.00
N ALA A 695 -11.16 -18.59 -22.95
CA ALA A 695 -9.69 -18.55 -23.03
C ALA A 695 -9.05 -17.86 -21.81
N ASN A 696 -9.64 -16.75 -21.33
CA ASN A 696 -9.15 -16.06 -20.13
C ASN A 696 -9.41 -16.88 -18.86
N LEU A 697 -10.56 -17.55 -18.76
CA LEU A 697 -10.85 -18.48 -17.67
C LEU A 697 -9.85 -19.66 -17.66
N ALA A 698 -9.53 -20.22 -18.83
CA ALA A 698 -8.54 -21.28 -18.97
C ALA A 698 -7.13 -20.81 -18.54
N SER A 699 -6.73 -19.60 -18.95
CA SER A 699 -5.47 -18.99 -18.51
C SER A 699 -5.43 -18.79 -16.99
N THR A 700 -6.59 -18.44 -16.40
CA THR A 700 -6.72 -18.29 -14.94
C THR A 700 -6.55 -19.66 -14.24
N TYR A 701 -7.19 -20.72 -14.74
CA TYR A 701 -6.99 -22.09 -14.22
C TYR A 701 -5.54 -22.55 -14.35
N ARG A 702 -4.87 -22.24 -15.46
CA ARG A 702 -3.46 -22.56 -15.66
C ARG A 702 -2.57 -21.93 -14.59
N ASN A 703 -2.78 -20.64 -14.28
CA ASN A 703 -2.03 -19.93 -13.25
C ASN A 703 -2.36 -20.40 -11.82
N GLN A 704 -3.52 -21.04 -11.61
CA GLN A 704 -3.88 -21.72 -10.36
C GLN A 704 -3.29 -23.14 -10.25
N GLY A 705 -2.58 -23.64 -11.27
CA GLY A 705 -2.09 -25.03 -11.32
C GLY A 705 -3.18 -26.05 -11.68
N ARG A 706 -4.37 -25.61 -12.07
CA ARG A 706 -5.52 -26.47 -12.48
C ARG A 706 -5.45 -26.79 -13.97
N TRP A 707 -4.37 -27.40 -14.37
CA TRP A 707 -4.03 -27.61 -15.79
C TRP A 707 -5.03 -28.46 -16.56
N ASN A 708 -5.71 -29.43 -15.90
CA ASN A 708 -6.72 -30.24 -16.56
C ASN A 708 -7.98 -29.46 -16.92
N ASP A 709 -8.40 -28.55 -16.02
CA ASP A 709 -9.56 -27.68 -16.27
C ASP A 709 -9.24 -26.66 -17.38
N ALA A 710 -8.01 -26.11 -17.37
CA ALA A 710 -7.50 -25.24 -18.42
C ALA A 710 -7.51 -25.94 -19.78
N GLN A 711 -6.95 -27.16 -19.86
CA GLN A 711 -6.90 -27.95 -21.09
C GLN A 711 -8.28 -28.18 -21.69
N GLN A 712 -9.30 -28.52 -20.88
CA GLN A 712 -10.64 -28.76 -21.39
C GLN A 712 -11.21 -27.54 -22.13
N LEU A 713 -11.07 -26.35 -21.52
CA LEU A 713 -11.55 -25.11 -22.13
C LEU A 713 -10.74 -24.72 -23.36
N GLU A 714 -9.39 -24.82 -23.29
CA GLU A 714 -8.51 -24.47 -24.40
C GLU A 714 -8.70 -25.35 -25.61
N VAL A 715 -8.92 -26.66 -25.44
CA VAL A 715 -9.25 -27.57 -26.53
C VAL A 715 -10.57 -27.15 -27.19
N GLN A 716 -11.62 -26.89 -26.40
CA GLN A 716 -12.91 -26.45 -26.92
C GLN A 716 -12.77 -25.14 -27.69
N VAL A 717 -12.07 -24.13 -27.14
CA VAL A 717 -11.84 -22.85 -27.81
C VAL A 717 -11.09 -23.02 -29.12
N MET A 718 -10.01 -23.82 -29.11
CA MET A 718 -9.17 -24.06 -30.27
C MET A 718 -9.94 -24.78 -31.38
N GLU A 719 -10.70 -25.84 -31.05
CA GLU A 719 -11.51 -26.59 -32.04
C GLU A 719 -12.61 -25.73 -32.65
N THR A 720 -13.30 -24.93 -31.81
CA THR A 720 -14.35 -24.03 -32.30
C THR A 720 -13.77 -22.94 -33.21
N ARG A 721 -12.68 -22.28 -32.80
CA ARG A 721 -12.00 -21.28 -33.64
C ARG A 721 -11.45 -21.87 -34.92
N ASN A 722 -10.89 -23.07 -34.88
CA ASN A 722 -10.42 -23.79 -36.07
C ASN A 722 -11.56 -24.05 -37.06
N THR A 723 -12.74 -24.44 -36.55
CA THR A 723 -13.91 -24.72 -37.39
C THR A 723 -14.56 -23.45 -37.97
N THR A 724 -14.59 -22.38 -37.18
CA THR A 724 -15.29 -21.14 -37.55
C THR A 724 -14.43 -20.14 -38.34
N LEU A 725 -13.16 -20.04 -37.98
CA LEU A 725 -12.21 -19.06 -38.54
C LEU A 725 -11.16 -19.68 -39.46
N GLY A 726 -10.92 -20.99 -39.32
CA GLY A 726 -9.87 -21.72 -40.01
C GLY A 726 -8.57 -21.86 -39.24
N ALA A 727 -7.74 -22.85 -39.62
CA ALA A 727 -6.49 -23.21 -38.93
C ALA A 727 -5.43 -22.10 -38.94
N ASP A 728 -5.46 -21.26 -39.95
CA ASP A 728 -4.45 -20.19 -40.16
C ASP A 728 -4.86 -18.83 -39.54
N HIS A 729 -6.03 -18.74 -38.89
CA HIS A 729 -6.49 -17.49 -38.31
C HIS A 729 -5.67 -17.13 -37.06
N PRO A 730 -5.28 -15.86 -36.86
CA PRO A 730 -4.49 -15.45 -35.71
C PRO A 730 -5.06 -15.90 -34.34
N ASP A 731 -6.38 -15.81 -34.16
CA ASP A 731 -7.04 -16.25 -32.92
C ASP A 731 -6.97 -17.77 -32.72
N THR A 732 -7.00 -18.53 -33.81
CA THR A 732 -6.81 -20.01 -33.76
C THR A 732 -5.38 -20.32 -33.34
N LEU A 733 -4.41 -19.66 -33.95
CA LEU A 733 -2.98 -19.80 -33.60
C LEU A 733 -2.71 -19.42 -32.14
N THR A 734 -3.32 -18.33 -31.66
CA THR A 734 -3.24 -17.94 -30.25
C THR A 734 -3.81 -19.03 -29.32
N SER A 735 -4.95 -19.65 -29.72
CA SER A 735 -5.54 -20.75 -28.92
C SER A 735 -4.64 -21.98 -28.88
N MET A 736 -3.96 -22.31 -30.01
CA MET A 736 -2.99 -23.40 -30.08
C MET A 736 -1.78 -23.15 -29.18
N ALA A 737 -1.24 -21.92 -29.17
CA ALA A 737 -0.12 -21.54 -28.31
C ALA A 737 -0.48 -21.60 -26.81
N ASN A 738 -1.70 -21.18 -26.44
CA ASN A 738 -2.20 -21.30 -25.08
C ASN A 738 -2.30 -22.78 -24.64
N LEU A 739 -2.85 -23.63 -25.48
CA LEU A 739 -2.95 -25.08 -25.22
C LEU A 739 -1.55 -25.71 -25.13
N ALA A 740 -0.60 -25.32 -25.97
CA ALA A 740 0.79 -25.76 -25.89
C ALA A 740 1.41 -25.38 -24.52
N SER A 741 1.20 -24.16 -24.07
CA SER A 741 1.66 -23.71 -22.74
C SER A 741 1.05 -24.55 -21.60
N THR A 742 -0.21 -24.98 -21.73
CA THR A 742 -0.86 -25.86 -20.74
C THR A 742 -0.28 -27.27 -20.78
N TYR A 743 0.00 -27.83 -21.97
CA TYR A 743 0.69 -29.13 -22.11
C TYR A 743 2.11 -29.08 -21.54
N TRP A 744 2.83 -27.98 -21.72
CA TRP A 744 4.13 -27.76 -21.10
C TRP A 744 4.07 -27.84 -19.58
N ASN A 745 3.11 -27.14 -18.96
CA ASN A 745 2.91 -27.17 -17.51
C ASN A 745 2.49 -28.57 -16.99
N GLN A 746 1.86 -29.38 -17.81
CA GLN A 746 1.52 -30.76 -17.51
C GLN A 746 2.71 -31.76 -17.69
N GLY A 747 3.86 -31.32 -18.21
CA GLY A 747 5.00 -32.15 -18.56
C GLY A 747 4.82 -32.91 -19.87
N ARG A 748 3.84 -32.56 -20.70
CA ARG A 748 3.54 -33.17 -22.01
C ARG A 748 4.29 -32.48 -23.13
N TRP A 749 5.59 -32.44 -23.01
CA TRP A 749 6.47 -31.62 -23.86
C TRP A 749 6.36 -31.93 -25.36
N ASN A 750 6.23 -33.24 -25.73
CA ASN A 750 6.07 -33.66 -27.14
C ASN A 750 4.77 -33.13 -27.78
N ASP A 751 3.69 -32.96 -27.01
CA ASP A 751 2.42 -32.44 -27.50
C ASP A 751 2.49 -30.90 -27.57
N ALA A 752 3.16 -30.27 -26.63
CA ALA A 752 3.44 -28.84 -26.66
C ALA A 752 4.28 -28.44 -27.86
N GLU A 753 5.40 -29.15 -28.10
CA GLU A 753 6.30 -28.90 -29.22
C GLU A 753 5.59 -29.01 -30.58
N LYS A 754 4.73 -30.00 -30.78
CA LYS A 754 3.97 -30.18 -32.04
C LYS A 754 3.08 -28.97 -32.33
N LEU A 755 2.39 -28.43 -31.31
CA LEU A 755 1.51 -27.27 -31.47
C LEU A 755 2.32 -26.01 -31.71
N GLU A 756 3.41 -25.78 -30.98
CA GLU A 756 4.28 -24.60 -31.14
C GLU A 756 4.98 -24.60 -32.52
N VAL A 757 5.45 -25.75 -33.02
CA VAL A 757 6.02 -25.86 -34.37
C VAL A 757 4.96 -25.48 -35.41
N GLN A 758 3.72 -25.98 -35.27
CA GLN A 758 2.63 -25.64 -36.19
C GLN A 758 2.32 -24.13 -36.16
N VAL A 759 2.23 -23.53 -34.96
CA VAL A 759 1.98 -22.10 -34.79
C VAL A 759 3.10 -21.30 -35.43
N MET A 760 4.36 -21.65 -35.16
CA MET A 760 5.54 -20.96 -35.68
C MET A 760 5.61 -21.01 -37.21
N GLU A 761 5.46 -22.20 -37.83
CA GLU A 761 5.50 -22.36 -39.27
C GLU A 761 4.40 -21.61 -39.99
N THR A 762 3.16 -21.64 -39.42
CA THR A 762 2.03 -20.93 -39.98
C THR A 762 2.21 -19.41 -39.86
N SER A 763 2.62 -18.92 -38.67
CA SER A 763 2.92 -17.49 -38.45
C SER A 763 4.04 -17.01 -39.37
N LYS A 764 5.11 -17.78 -39.55
CA LYS A 764 6.22 -17.45 -40.43
C LYS A 764 5.77 -17.32 -41.89
N THR A 765 4.85 -18.20 -42.30
CA THR A 765 4.35 -18.22 -43.69
C THR A 765 3.39 -17.06 -43.97
N LYS A 766 2.55 -16.69 -42.98
CA LYS A 766 1.49 -15.68 -43.13
C LYS A 766 1.94 -14.26 -42.80
N LEU A 767 2.76 -14.10 -41.76
CA LEU A 767 3.13 -12.81 -41.21
C LEU A 767 4.59 -12.44 -41.54
N GLY A 768 5.41 -13.43 -41.87
CA GLY A 768 6.84 -13.24 -42.13
C GLY A 768 7.72 -13.62 -40.93
N ALA A 769 9.02 -13.84 -41.17
CA ALA A 769 9.96 -14.31 -40.16
C ALA A 769 10.23 -13.26 -39.04
N ASP A 770 10.16 -11.98 -39.40
CA ASP A 770 10.49 -10.86 -38.49
C ASP A 770 9.25 -10.30 -37.75
N HIS A 771 8.07 -10.91 -37.94
CA HIS A 771 6.86 -10.45 -37.27
C HIS A 771 6.93 -10.77 -35.76
N PRO A 772 6.48 -9.87 -34.85
CA PRO A 772 6.53 -10.08 -33.40
C PRO A 772 5.94 -11.42 -32.94
N ASP A 773 4.80 -11.83 -33.49
CA ASP A 773 4.14 -13.08 -33.14
C ASP A 773 4.95 -14.31 -33.58
N THR A 774 5.61 -14.23 -34.73
CA THR A 774 6.51 -15.29 -35.21
C THR A 774 7.75 -15.40 -34.30
N LEU A 775 8.31 -14.26 -33.88
CA LEU A 775 9.45 -14.23 -32.97
C LEU A 775 9.05 -14.77 -31.58
N THR A 776 7.86 -14.46 -31.12
CA THR A 776 7.31 -15.01 -29.86
C THR A 776 7.17 -16.52 -29.91
N SER A 777 6.60 -17.07 -31.01
CA SER A 777 6.47 -18.53 -31.19
C SER A 777 7.84 -19.21 -31.29
N MET A 778 8.83 -18.56 -31.92
CA MET A 778 10.21 -19.07 -31.93
C MET A 778 10.84 -19.08 -30.54
N ALA A 779 10.59 -18.07 -29.72
CA ALA A 779 11.08 -17.99 -28.34
C ALA A 779 10.43 -19.06 -27.42
N ASN A 780 9.17 -19.41 -27.66
CA ASN A 780 8.47 -20.46 -26.90
C ASN A 780 9.01 -21.88 -27.24
N LEU A 781 9.53 -22.09 -28.45
CA LEU A 781 10.14 -23.34 -28.90
C LEU A 781 11.58 -23.52 -28.38
N ALA A 782 12.31 -22.43 -28.09
CA ALA A 782 13.69 -22.44 -27.61
C ALA A 782 13.79 -22.74 -26.11
#